data_b5300f5d761bc79db9ae3ee202c43c96
#
_entry.id   b5300f5d761bc79db9ae3ee202c43c96
#
_cell.length_a   1.000
_cell.length_b   1.000
_cell.length_c   1.000
_cell.angle_alpha   90.00
_cell.angle_beta   90.00
_cell.angle_gamma   90.00
#
_symmetry.space_group_name_H-M   'P 1'
#
loop_
_entity.id
_entity.type
_entity.pdbx_description
1 polymer ?
#
loop_
_entity_poly.entity_id
_entity_poly.type
_entity_poly.pdbx_seq_one_letter_code
_entity_poly.pdbx_strand_id
1 'polypeptide(L)'
;MQFALFYNKAGCVELNRAAAIHSFKRTGLEEKKGVKSKMAKDKMYGKTLRKNFARHEEIVEMPNLLALQKKSYQWFLDTGLREVFSDVASISNYAGNLELSFIDYKMDEAPKYDVLECKARDATYAAPLKVSVRLYNKETGEIKEQEIFMGDFPLMTESGTFVINGAERVVVSQLVRSPGIYYGKEIDLKTDLPLLTSTVIPYRGAWLEYETDANEMFWVRIDKNRKIPITELVRAIGFKTDAEILELFGDDDRVAVTLEKDACKTYEEAMLEIYRKLRPGEPPTVEACETLINNLFFDPRRYDLSMVGRYKYNKKLSLWARIRGQKLSFPVADPRTGEIMFDAGHIVTDEEAREMDAIGVNDVTIEVDGRTMRVFSNHMVDLDRFVDFDPVAECGIKERVRESVLKELLEQYSGEELKEAIRDNADRLVPKHILVDDILASINYMNALAHGIVYKDDIDHLGNRRLRCVGELLQNQFRIGFSRMERVIRERMTIQDLDIVTPQSLINIRPVTAAIKEFFGSSPLSQFMDQTNPLAELTHKRRLSALGPGGLSRERANMEVRDVHYSHYGRMCPIETPEGPNIGLISYLATYARINEYGFIEAPFRKVDHETCRVTDEIEYMTADVEDQYIVGQAAEPVDENGCLVNQRITCRHRDEIVEVDRDRVDYIDISPRMMVSIATAMIPFLPNDDANRALMGANMQRQAVPLLRPEAPIVGTGME
;
A
#
# COMPACT_ATOMS: atom_id res chain seq x y z
N MET A 1 -12.71 13.10 18.19
CA MET A 1 -13.01 14.35 18.90
C MET A 1 -12.76 15.60 18.05
N GLN A 2 -11.67 15.71 17.31
CA GLN A 2 -11.44 16.84 16.39
C GLN A 2 -12.42 16.91 15.19
N PHE A 3 -12.84 15.78 14.63
CA PHE A 3 -13.84 15.76 13.55
C PHE A 3 -15.25 16.18 13.98
N ALA A 4 -15.63 15.95 15.23
CA ALA A 4 -16.87 16.51 15.78
C ALA A 4 -16.81 18.04 15.90
N LEU A 5 -15.63 18.61 16.11
CA LEU A 5 -15.39 20.06 16.06
C LEU A 5 -15.48 20.63 14.63
N PHE A 6 -15.12 19.85 13.61
CA PHE A 6 -15.29 20.24 12.21
C PHE A 6 -16.75 20.43 11.81
N TYR A 7 -17.61 19.51 12.23
CA TYR A 7 -19.05 19.61 11.95
C TYR A 7 -19.71 20.75 12.72
N ASN A 8 -19.31 20.96 13.97
CA ASN A 8 -19.86 22.05 14.79
C ASN A 8 -19.45 23.46 14.32
N LYS A 9 -18.23 23.61 13.77
CA LYS A 9 -17.81 24.93 13.23
C LYS A 9 -18.54 25.30 11.94
N ALA A 10 -18.75 24.33 11.02
CA ALA A 10 -19.54 24.58 9.81
C ALA A 10 -21.02 24.86 10.13
N GLY A 11 -21.61 24.13 11.07
CA GLY A 11 -22.99 24.37 11.54
C GLY A 11 -23.16 25.69 12.28
N CYS A 12 -22.20 26.14 13.09
CA CYS A 12 -22.24 27.43 13.78
C CYS A 12 -22.13 28.63 12.83
N VAL A 13 -21.41 28.51 11.73
CA VAL A 13 -21.31 29.56 10.71
C VAL A 13 -22.64 29.74 9.95
N GLU A 14 -23.37 28.65 9.65
CA GLU A 14 -24.70 28.72 9.05
C GLU A 14 -25.76 29.22 10.03
N LEU A 15 -25.72 28.87 11.30
CA LEU A 15 -26.63 29.38 12.32
C LEU A 15 -26.44 30.90 12.57
N ASN A 16 -25.22 31.41 12.54
CA ASN A 16 -24.94 32.82 12.63
C ASN A 16 -25.39 33.60 11.38
N ARG A 17 -25.32 33.00 10.18
CA ARG A 17 -25.89 33.57 8.95
C ARG A 17 -27.44 33.59 9.00
N ALA A 18 -28.07 32.56 9.51
CA ALA A 18 -29.54 32.55 9.67
C ALA A 18 -30.05 33.60 10.69
N ALA A 19 -29.33 33.81 11.78
CA ALA A 19 -29.65 34.86 12.77
C ALA A 19 -29.39 36.27 12.21
N ALA A 20 -28.37 36.49 11.40
CA ALA A 20 -28.11 37.76 10.73
C ALA A 20 -29.15 38.09 9.65
N ILE A 21 -29.74 37.10 8.99
CA ILE A 21 -30.78 37.30 7.98
C ILE A 21 -32.12 37.69 8.62
N HIS A 22 -32.41 37.27 9.84
CA HIS A 22 -33.65 37.69 10.53
C HIS A 22 -33.66 39.14 11.08
N SER A 23 -32.49 39.72 11.30
CA SER A 23 -32.36 41.12 11.77
C SER A 23 -32.44 42.15 10.64
N PHE A 24 -32.24 41.78 9.38
CA PHE A 24 -32.19 42.69 8.22
C PHE A 24 -33.51 42.79 7.41
N LYS A 25 -34.59 42.12 7.82
CA LYS A 25 -35.88 42.12 7.10
C LYS A 25 -36.87 43.19 7.52
N ARG A 26 -36.42 44.38 7.94
CA ARG A 26 -37.37 45.50 8.25
C ARG A 26 -37.13 46.81 7.50
N THR A 27 -36.36 46.82 6.43
CA THR A 27 -36.29 48.00 5.56
C THR A 27 -36.05 47.57 4.10
N GLY A 28 -37.06 47.86 3.26
CA GLY A 28 -36.93 47.98 1.80
C GLY A 28 -37.45 46.79 1.00
N LEU A 29 -38.72 46.85 0.64
CA LEU A 29 -39.29 46.13 -0.49
C LEU A 29 -38.64 46.66 -1.79
N GLU A 30 -37.82 45.85 -2.41
CA GLU A 30 -37.61 45.83 -3.86
C GLU A 30 -37.61 44.38 -4.33
N GLU A 31 -38.56 44.09 -5.21
CA GLU A 31 -38.73 42.80 -5.86
C GLU A 31 -37.48 42.47 -6.70
N LYS A 32 -36.65 41.56 -6.21
CA LYS A 32 -35.70 40.84 -7.05
C LYS A 32 -36.37 39.58 -7.60
N LYS A 33 -36.65 39.64 -8.89
CA LYS A 33 -37.10 38.51 -9.72
C LYS A 33 -36.26 37.27 -9.51
N GLY A 34 -36.94 36.17 -9.12
CA GLY A 34 -36.61 34.84 -9.62
C GLY A 34 -35.52 34.05 -8.96
N VAL A 35 -35.64 33.79 -7.63
CA VAL A 35 -35.20 32.48 -7.15
C VAL A 35 -36.38 31.53 -7.35
N LYS A 36 -36.46 30.86 -8.49
CA LYS A 36 -37.32 29.68 -8.63
C LYS A 36 -36.90 28.69 -7.53
N SER A 37 -37.73 28.56 -6.50
CA SER A 37 -37.65 27.41 -5.59
C SER A 37 -37.66 26.19 -6.51
N LYS A 38 -36.54 25.44 -6.60
CA LYS A 38 -36.51 24.18 -7.34
C LYS A 38 -37.54 23.30 -6.64
N MET A 39 -38.70 23.12 -7.26
CA MET A 39 -39.77 22.24 -6.73
C MET A 39 -39.14 20.84 -6.62
N ALA A 40 -39.51 20.13 -5.54
CA ALA A 40 -39.10 18.75 -5.34
C ALA A 40 -39.36 17.93 -6.63
N LYS A 41 -38.32 17.27 -7.16
CA LYS A 41 -38.45 16.42 -8.34
C LYS A 41 -38.99 15.05 -7.91
N ASP A 42 -39.98 14.53 -8.64
CA ASP A 42 -40.42 13.14 -8.43
C ASP A 42 -39.37 12.19 -9.05
N LYS A 43 -38.84 11.25 -8.24
CA LYS A 43 -37.88 10.25 -8.64
C LYS A 43 -38.36 8.86 -8.23
N MET A 44 -38.20 7.88 -9.12
CA MET A 44 -38.47 6.50 -8.79
C MET A 44 -37.32 5.92 -7.99
N TYR A 45 -37.61 5.38 -6.82
CA TYR A 45 -36.68 4.61 -6.00
C TYR A 45 -37.21 3.17 -5.89
N GLY A 46 -36.62 2.27 -6.64
CA GLY A 46 -37.13 0.92 -6.80
C GLY A 46 -38.54 0.92 -7.40
N LYS A 47 -39.53 0.42 -6.64
CA LYS A 47 -40.95 0.37 -7.05
C LYS A 47 -41.79 1.55 -6.55
N THR A 48 -41.24 2.47 -5.76
CA THR A 48 -41.97 3.57 -5.14
C THR A 48 -41.57 4.90 -5.74
N LEU A 49 -42.60 5.73 -6.07
CA LEU A 49 -42.39 7.11 -6.48
C LEU A 49 -42.20 7.96 -5.23
N ARG A 50 -41.08 8.70 -5.13
CA ARG A 50 -40.76 9.55 -3.97
C ARG A 50 -40.36 10.95 -4.43
N LYS A 51 -40.57 11.94 -3.57
CA LYS A 51 -40.10 13.30 -3.80
C LYS A 51 -38.66 13.46 -3.39
N ASN A 52 -37.85 13.89 -4.34
CA ASN A 52 -36.43 14.15 -4.12
C ASN A 52 -36.24 15.64 -3.77
N PHE A 53 -35.69 15.89 -2.58
CA PHE A 53 -35.37 17.24 -2.07
C PHE A 53 -33.85 17.51 -2.14
N ALA A 54 -33.05 16.64 -2.78
CA ALA A 54 -31.59 16.81 -2.88
C ALA A 54 -31.25 18.15 -3.55
N ARG A 55 -30.33 18.89 -2.95
CA ARG A 55 -29.79 20.14 -3.49
C ARG A 55 -28.72 19.90 -4.54
N HIS A 56 -27.97 18.81 -4.40
CA HIS A 56 -26.90 18.38 -5.31
C HIS A 56 -27.37 17.19 -6.13
N GLU A 57 -27.07 17.21 -7.40
CA GLU A 57 -27.26 16.05 -8.28
C GLU A 57 -26.06 15.09 -8.10
N GLU A 58 -26.33 13.80 -8.17
CA GLU A 58 -25.27 12.80 -8.14
C GLU A 58 -24.52 12.85 -9.49
N ILE A 59 -23.23 13.15 -9.44
CA ILE A 59 -22.38 13.31 -10.62
C ILE A 59 -21.81 11.96 -11.03
N VAL A 60 -21.52 11.11 -10.06
CA VAL A 60 -20.93 9.78 -10.26
C VAL A 60 -21.92 8.73 -9.80
N GLU A 61 -22.13 7.73 -10.64
CA GLU A 61 -22.87 6.54 -10.23
C GLU A 61 -22.15 5.82 -9.08
N MET A 62 -22.93 5.23 -8.20
CA MET A 62 -22.39 4.46 -7.09
C MET A 62 -21.55 3.28 -7.64
N PRO A 63 -20.30 3.13 -7.18
CA PRO A 63 -19.48 2.00 -7.62
C PRO A 63 -20.07 0.67 -7.17
N ASN A 64 -19.67 -0.42 -7.83
CA ASN A 64 -20.05 -1.75 -7.36
C ASN A 64 -19.50 -1.99 -5.95
N LEU A 65 -20.40 -2.12 -4.99
CA LEU A 65 -20.08 -2.20 -3.56
C LEU A 65 -19.34 -3.49 -3.17
N LEU A 66 -19.45 -4.54 -3.99
CA LEU A 66 -18.75 -5.84 -3.82
C LEU A 66 -17.45 -5.93 -4.62
N ALA A 67 -17.07 -4.87 -5.33
CA ALA A 67 -15.85 -4.88 -6.15
C ALA A 67 -14.59 -5.21 -5.35
N LEU A 68 -14.53 -4.80 -4.08
CA LEU A 68 -13.46 -5.14 -3.15
C LEU A 68 -13.19 -6.65 -3.09
N GLN A 69 -14.23 -7.44 -2.90
CA GLN A 69 -14.13 -8.90 -2.79
C GLN A 69 -13.88 -9.54 -4.15
N LYS A 70 -14.71 -9.22 -5.15
CA LYS A 70 -14.69 -9.86 -6.46
C LYS A 70 -13.39 -9.60 -7.23
N LYS A 71 -12.97 -8.33 -7.35
CA LYS A 71 -11.73 -7.99 -8.07
C LYS A 71 -10.50 -8.63 -7.44
N SER A 72 -10.41 -8.64 -6.11
CA SER A 72 -9.28 -9.25 -5.42
C SER A 72 -9.22 -10.76 -5.61
N TYR A 73 -10.36 -11.44 -5.58
CA TYR A 73 -10.41 -12.89 -5.84
C TYR A 73 -10.08 -13.22 -7.29
N GLN A 74 -10.58 -12.42 -8.24
CA GLN A 74 -10.27 -12.59 -9.66
C GLN A 74 -8.76 -12.39 -9.92
N TRP A 75 -8.16 -11.35 -9.36
CA TRP A 75 -6.72 -11.14 -9.41
C TRP A 75 -5.93 -12.35 -8.89
N PHE A 76 -6.39 -12.97 -7.81
CA PHE A 76 -5.74 -14.16 -7.27
C PHE A 76 -5.79 -15.33 -8.27
N LEU A 77 -6.92 -15.53 -8.96
CA LEU A 77 -7.05 -16.60 -9.97
C LEU A 77 -6.19 -16.34 -11.21
N ASP A 78 -6.16 -15.09 -11.69
CA ASP A 78 -5.50 -14.74 -12.95
C ASP A 78 -3.99 -14.54 -12.79
N THR A 79 -3.56 -13.89 -11.70
CA THR A 79 -2.17 -13.45 -11.49
C THR A 79 -1.56 -14.07 -10.25
N GLY A 80 -2.27 -14.04 -9.13
CA GLY A 80 -1.71 -14.42 -7.83
C GLY A 80 -1.24 -15.87 -7.74
N LEU A 81 -1.96 -16.83 -8.35
CA LEU A 81 -1.51 -18.22 -8.44
C LEU A 81 -0.29 -18.36 -9.34
N ARG A 82 -0.26 -17.66 -10.48
CA ARG A 82 0.88 -17.68 -11.40
C ARG A 82 2.16 -17.18 -10.74
N GLU A 83 2.07 -16.11 -9.97
CA GLU A 83 3.21 -15.58 -9.21
C GLU A 83 3.78 -16.61 -8.23
N VAL A 84 2.92 -17.35 -7.51
CA VAL A 84 3.40 -18.39 -6.57
C VAL A 84 4.09 -19.54 -7.30
N PHE A 85 3.60 -19.95 -8.46
CA PHE A 85 4.25 -20.98 -9.26
C PHE A 85 5.57 -20.49 -9.87
N SER A 86 5.64 -19.22 -10.30
CA SER A 86 6.89 -18.64 -10.83
C SER A 86 7.95 -18.40 -9.75
N ASP A 87 7.55 -18.02 -8.52
CA ASP A 87 8.47 -17.84 -7.39
C ASP A 87 9.26 -19.13 -7.05
N VAL A 88 8.64 -20.29 -7.27
CA VAL A 88 9.30 -21.59 -7.07
C VAL A 88 10.07 -22.05 -8.32
N ALA A 89 9.69 -21.56 -9.49
CA ALA A 89 10.23 -21.81 -10.83
C ALA A 89 10.56 -23.31 -11.07
N SER A 90 11.64 -23.81 -10.46
CA SER A 90 12.05 -25.21 -10.54
C SER A 90 12.54 -25.73 -9.19
N ILE A 91 12.21 -26.97 -8.88
CA ILE A 91 12.69 -27.69 -7.70
C ILE A 91 13.72 -28.71 -8.15
N SER A 92 14.97 -28.51 -7.75
CA SER A 92 16.04 -29.47 -8.00
C SER A 92 16.37 -30.29 -6.75
N ASN A 93 16.81 -31.52 -6.95
CA ASN A 93 17.36 -32.32 -5.86
C ASN A 93 18.76 -31.80 -5.45
N TYR A 94 19.32 -32.30 -4.35
CA TYR A 94 20.62 -31.86 -3.84
C TYR A 94 21.77 -32.18 -4.80
N ALA A 95 21.64 -33.23 -5.63
CA ALA A 95 22.64 -33.61 -6.64
C ALA A 95 22.52 -32.78 -7.94
N GLY A 96 21.39 -32.04 -8.15
CA GLY A 96 21.16 -31.21 -9.33
C GLY A 96 20.79 -31.97 -10.61
N ASN A 97 20.61 -33.31 -10.54
CA ASN A 97 20.33 -34.16 -11.69
C ASN A 97 18.84 -34.29 -12.06
N LEU A 98 17.94 -34.05 -11.11
CA LEU A 98 16.49 -34.00 -11.35
C LEU A 98 15.98 -32.59 -11.15
N GLU A 99 15.11 -32.12 -12.07
CA GLU A 99 14.48 -30.83 -12.02
C GLU A 99 12.98 -30.95 -12.29
N LEU A 100 12.16 -30.48 -11.35
CA LEU A 100 10.71 -30.45 -11.45
C LEU A 100 10.25 -29.01 -11.60
N SER A 101 9.56 -28.70 -12.68
CA SER A 101 9.02 -27.38 -12.97
C SER A 101 7.50 -27.39 -13.13
N PHE A 102 6.87 -26.32 -12.67
CA PHE A 102 5.45 -26.07 -12.85
C PHE A 102 5.26 -25.19 -14.07
N ILE A 103 4.51 -25.67 -15.09
CA ILE A 103 4.39 -25.02 -16.38
C ILE A 103 3.16 -24.11 -16.41
N ASP A 104 1.99 -24.69 -16.10
CA ASP A 104 0.71 -23.99 -16.18
C ASP A 104 -0.28 -24.63 -15.20
N TYR A 105 -1.35 -23.88 -14.90
CA TYR A 105 -2.44 -24.38 -14.06
C TYR A 105 -3.78 -24.14 -14.74
N LYS A 106 -4.72 -25.02 -14.43
CA LYS A 106 -6.10 -24.93 -14.90
C LYS A 106 -7.05 -25.16 -13.74
N MET A 107 -7.99 -24.27 -13.59
CA MET A 107 -9.13 -24.48 -12.67
C MET A 107 -10.36 -24.81 -13.50
N ASP A 108 -11.02 -25.90 -13.17
CA ASP A 108 -12.28 -26.26 -13.85
C ASP A 108 -13.35 -25.23 -13.47
N GLU A 109 -14.06 -24.70 -14.46
CA GLU A 109 -15.09 -23.68 -14.24
C GLU A 109 -16.35 -24.24 -13.57
N ALA A 110 -16.59 -25.54 -13.70
CA ALA A 110 -17.79 -26.21 -13.16
C ALA A 110 -17.54 -26.75 -11.74
N PRO A 111 -18.16 -26.14 -10.73
CA PRO A 111 -18.12 -26.69 -9.39
C PRO A 111 -18.89 -28.02 -9.33
N LYS A 112 -18.48 -28.89 -8.40
CA LYS A 112 -19.11 -30.20 -8.23
C LYS A 112 -20.58 -30.12 -7.82
N TYR A 113 -20.93 -29.12 -7.02
CA TYR A 113 -22.28 -28.86 -6.52
C TYR A 113 -22.60 -27.37 -6.62
N ASP A 114 -23.86 -27.03 -6.84
CA ASP A 114 -24.34 -25.66 -6.78
C ASP A 114 -24.30 -25.13 -5.32
N VAL A 115 -24.35 -23.82 -5.17
CA VAL A 115 -24.27 -23.11 -3.86
C VAL A 115 -25.37 -23.60 -2.91
N LEU A 116 -26.59 -23.74 -3.41
CA LEU A 116 -27.73 -24.24 -2.60
C LEU A 116 -27.56 -25.70 -2.18
N GLU A 117 -27.03 -26.51 -3.07
CA GLU A 117 -26.75 -27.91 -2.80
C GLU A 117 -25.60 -28.07 -1.81
N CYS A 118 -24.56 -27.23 -1.91
CA CYS A 118 -23.48 -27.23 -0.92
C CYS A 118 -23.99 -26.89 0.49
N LYS A 119 -24.90 -25.93 0.62
CA LYS A 119 -25.53 -25.58 1.91
C LYS A 119 -26.39 -26.71 2.45
N ALA A 120 -27.12 -27.40 1.59
CA ALA A 120 -28.00 -28.52 2.01
C ALA A 120 -27.22 -29.77 2.40
N ARG A 121 -26.03 -29.99 1.84
CA ARG A 121 -25.18 -31.17 2.05
C ARG A 121 -24.02 -30.96 2.99
N ASP A 122 -23.90 -29.78 3.62
CA ASP A 122 -22.75 -29.38 4.42
C ASP A 122 -21.41 -29.53 3.66
N ALA A 123 -21.44 -29.26 2.35
CA ALA A 123 -20.27 -29.33 1.46
C ALA A 123 -19.60 -27.97 1.25
N THR A 124 -18.39 -28.02 0.72
CA THR A 124 -17.66 -26.80 0.34
C THR A 124 -17.87 -26.51 -1.14
N TYR A 125 -18.23 -25.27 -1.48
CA TYR A 125 -18.32 -24.79 -2.86
C TYR A 125 -16.91 -24.59 -3.42
N ALA A 126 -16.44 -25.55 -4.22
CA ALA A 126 -15.06 -25.61 -4.69
C ALA A 126 -14.97 -26.20 -6.10
N ALA A 127 -13.88 -25.88 -6.79
CA ALA A 127 -13.53 -26.47 -8.07
C ALA A 127 -12.14 -27.12 -7.99
N PRO A 128 -11.88 -28.19 -8.79
CA PRO A 128 -10.59 -28.85 -8.83
C PRO A 128 -9.53 -27.96 -9.50
N LEU A 129 -8.40 -27.78 -8.81
CA LEU A 129 -7.21 -27.15 -9.36
C LEU A 129 -6.28 -28.23 -9.92
N LYS A 130 -5.94 -28.13 -11.20
CA LYS A 130 -5.00 -29.00 -11.91
C LYS A 130 -3.78 -28.21 -12.34
N VAL A 131 -2.61 -28.82 -12.25
CA VAL A 131 -1.34 -28.17 -12.58
C VAL A 131 -0.54 -29.08 -13.51
N SER A 132 -0.03 -28.52 -14.61
CA SER A 132 0.86 -29.20 -15.54
C SER A 132 2.28 -29.12 -15.02
N VAL A 133 2.86 -30.26 -14.78
CA VAL A 133 4.20 -30.40 -14.19
C VAL A 133 5.12 -31.14 -15.15
N ARG A 134 6.34 -30.64 -15.27
CA ARG A 134 7.43 -31.23 -16.05
C ARG A 134 8.52 -31.71 -15.12
N LEU A 135 8.90 -32.97 -15.23
CA LEU A 135 10.07 -33.54 -14.59
C LEU A 135 11.14 -33.77 -15.65
N TYR A 136 12.31 -33.16 -15.46
CA TYR A 136 13.47 -33.30 -16.33
C TYR A 136 14.59 -34.02 -15.61
N ASN A 137 15.00 -35.14 -16.17
CA ASN A 137 16.19 -35.89 -15.73
C ASN A 137 17.37 -35.46 -16.60
N LYS A 138 18.35 -34.74 -15.99
CA LYS A 138 19.54 -34.24 -16.70
C LYS A 138 20.53 -35.32 -17.09
N GLU A 139 20.50 -36.46 -16.42
CA GLU A 139 21.41 -37.57 -16.72
C GLU A 139 20.96 -38.37 -17.96
N THR A 140 19.67 -38.67 -18.04
CA THR A 140 19.11 -39.44 -19.16
C THR A 140 18.56 -38.57 -20.28
N GLY A 141 18.35 -37.25 -20.05
CA GLY A 141 17.69 -36.35 -20.97
C GLY A 141 16.18 -36.57 -21.09
N GLU A 142 15.59 -37.41 -20.25
CA GLU A 142 14.19 -37.76 -20.30
C GLU A 142 13.32 -36.64 -19.71
N ILE A 143 12.24 -36.29 -20.42
CA ILE A 143 11.23 -35.31 -19.98
C ILE A 143 9.91 -36.04 -19.77
N LYS A 144 9.34 -35.97 -18.57
CA LYS A 144 8.02 -36.49 -18.23
C LYS A 144 7.07 -35.33 -17.91
N GLU A 145 6.03 -35.12 -18.71
CA GLU A 145 4.99 -34.14 -18.45
C GLU A 145 3.72 -34.84 -17.97
N GLN A 146 3.10 -34.28 -16.93
CA GLN A 146 1.87 -34.84 -16.37
C GLN A 146 1.01 -33.74 -15.75
N GLU A 147 -0.30 -33.82 -15.97
CA GLU A 147 -1.28 -32.98 -15.28
C GLU A 147 -1.60 -33.61 -13.91
N ILE A 148 -1.45 -32.84 -12.84
CA ILE A 148 -1.62 -33.30 -11.47
C ILE A 148 -2.75 -32.53 -10.80
N PHE A 149 -3.67 -33.25 -10.16
CA PHE A 149 -4.69 -32.67 -9.32
C PHE A 149 -4.08 -32.13 -8.02
N MET A 150 -4.26 -30.82 -7.76
CA MET A 150 -3.72 -30.13 -6.58
C MET A 150 -4.72 -29.99 -5.43
N GLY A 151 -5.95 -30.44 -5.63
CA GLY A 151 -7.02 -30.39 -4.63
C GLY A 151 -8.21 -29.53 -5.05
N ASP A 152 -9.28 -29.60 -4.27
CA ASP A 152 -10.45 -28.76 -4.46
C ASP A 152 -10.21 -27.38 -3.83
N PHE A 153 -10.29 -26.34 -4.65
CA PHE A 153 -10.06 -24.96 -4.23
C PHE A 153 -11.40 -24.23 -4.04
N PRO A 154 -11.66 -23.59 -2.86
CA PRO A 154 -12.90 -22.90 -2.61
C PRO A 154 -13.15 -21.75 -3.58
N LEU A 155 -14.32 -21.74 -4.21
CA LEU A 155 -14.75 -20.68 -5.13
C LEU A 155 -15.53 -19.60 -4.39
N MET A 156 -15.37 -18.37 -4.87
CA MET A 156 -16.21 -17.26 -4.43
C MET A 156 -17.55 -17.29 -5.14
N THR A 157 -18.64 -17.10 -4.38
CA THR A 157 -19.98 -16.96 -4.94
C THR A 157 -20.17 -15.61 -5.63
N GLU A 158 -21.25 -15.46 -6.41
CA GLU A 158 -21.61 -14.19 -7.03
C GLU A 158 -21.85 -13.06 -6.00
N SER A 159 -22.22 -13.42 -4.78
CA SER A 159 -22.41 -12.48 -3.67
C SER A 159 -21.12 -12.09 -2.96
N GLY A 160 -19.96 -12.60 -3.38
CA GLY A 160 -18.64 -12.27 -2.77
C GLY A 160 -18.37 -13.02 -1.46
N THR A 161 -18.96 -14.19 -1.27
CA THR A 161 -18.82 -15.05 -0.09
C THR A 161 -18.21 -16.40 -0.46
N PHE A 162 -17.84 -17.18 0.56
CA PHE A 162 -17.39 -18.57 0.41
C PHE A 162 -18.32 -19.49 1.18
N VAL A 163 -18.64 -20.63 0.60
CA VAL A 163 -19.41 -21.68 1.30
C VAL A 163 -18.44 -22.77 1.70
N ILE A 164 -18.20 -22.88 2.99
CA ILE A 164 -17.26 -23.85 3.59
C ILE A 164 -18.03 -24.75 4.53
N ASN A 165 -18.07 -26.07 4.25
CA ASN A 165 -18.83 -27.05 5.01
C ASN A 165 -20.29 -26.60 5.23
N GLY A 166 -20.95 -26.13 4.18
CA GLY A 166 -22.31 -25.63 4.22
C GLY A 166 -22.53 -24.25 4.83
N ALA A 167 -21.54 -23.70 5.52
CA ALA A 167 -21.60 -22.37 6.15
C ALA A 167 -21.07 -21.27 5.22
N GLU A 168 -21.83 -20.19 5.10
CA GLU A 168 -21.42 -19.01 4.32
C GLU A 168 -20.48 -18.14 5.13
N ARG A 169 -19.29 -17.88 4.58
CA ARG A 169 -18.22 -17.12 5.23
C ARG A 169 -17.78 -15.95 4.39
N VAL A 170 -17.35 -14.88 5.07
CA VAL A 170 -16.76 -13.69 4.47
C VAL A 170 -15.30 -13.58 4.93
N VAL A 171 -14.39 -13.37 3.99
CA VAL A 171 -13.01 -13.05 4.31
C VAL A 171 -12.89 -11.53 4.41
N VAL A 172 -12.63 -11.04 5.62
CA VAL A 172 -12.51 -9.61 5.91
C VAL A 172 -11.14 -9.11 5.45
N SER A 173 -11.11 -7.96 4.78
CA SER A 173 -9.86 -7.31 4.37
C SER A 173 -9.09 -6.81 5.58
N GLN A 174 -7.77 -6.98 5.55
CA GLN A 174 -6.88 -6.62 6.65
C GLN A 174 -6.15 -5.32 6.36
N LEU A 175 -6.18 -4.37 7.30
CA LEU A 175 -5.42 -3.14 7.26
C LEU A 175 -4.06 -3.34 7.93
N VAL A 176 -2.98 -3.22 7.17
CA VAL A 176 -1.61 -3.44 7.64
C VAL A 176 -0.70 -2.28 7.25
N ARG A 177 0.42 -2.13 7.95
CA ARG A 177 1.48 -1.24 7.49
C ARG A 177 2.05 -1.77 6.18
N SER A 178 2.21 -0.89 5.16
CA SER A 178 2.78 -1.30 3.89
C SER A 178 4.25 -1.69 4.05
N PRO A 179 4.77 -2.65 3.26
CA PRO A 179 6.20 -2.83 3.14
C PRO A 179 6.84 -1.51 2.69
N GLY A 180 8.05 -1.25 3.14
CA GLY A 180 8.75 0.00 2.84
C GLY A 180 9.71 0.41 3.94
N ILE A 181 10.16 1.65 3.89
CA ILE A 181 11.03 2.23 4.90
C ILE A 181 10.31 3.37 5.63
N TYR A 182 10.46 3.41 6.95
CA TYR A 182 9.82 4.39 7.83
C TYR A 182 10.84 5.05 8.72
N TYR A 183 10.72 6.36 8.90
CA TYR A 183 11.60 7.18 9.71
C TYR A 183 10.85 7.81 10.87
N GLY A 184 11.40 7.67 12.07
CA GLY A 184 10.91 8.27 13.29
C GLY A 184 11.92 9.26 13.89
N LYS A 185 11.41 10.23 14.64
CA LYS A 185 12.19 11.16 15.44
C LYS A 185 11.51 11.30 16.78
N GLU A 186 12.18 10.84 17.83
CA GLU A 186 11.71 10.91 19.21
C GLU A 186 12.68 11.76 20.02
N ILE A 187 12.19 12.43 21.04
CA ILE A 187 13.03 13.22 21.95
C ILE A 187 13.26 12.35 23.21
N ASP A 188 14.51 12.08 23.53
CA ASP A 188 14.84 11.39 24.77
C ASP A 188 14.54 12.29 25.96
N LEU A 189 13.61 11.86 26.81
CA LEU A 189 13.17 12.60 28.00
C LEU A 189 14.28 12.86 29.05
N LYS A 190 15.43 12.17 28.95
CA LYS A 190 16.54 12.32 29.89
C LYS A 190 17.60 13.29 29.43
N THR A 191 17.91 13.25 28.13
CA THR A 191 19.00 14.03 27.52
C THR A 191 18.51 15.20 26.68
N ASP A 192 17.20 15.27 26.39
CA ASP A 192 16.54 16.24 25.51
C ASP A 192 17.11 16.24 24.07
N LEU A 193 17.80 15.15 23.70
CA LEU A 193 18.38 14.96 22.38
C LEU A 193 17.38 14.22 21.45
N PRO A 194 17.35 14.58 20.15
CA PRO A 194 16.53 13.88 19.19
C PRO A 194 17.16 12.50 18.85
N LEU A 195 16.45 11.45 19.19
CA LEU A 195 16.76 10.08 18.79
C LEU A 195 16.09 9.80 17.46
N LEU A 196 16.87 9.39 16.47
CA LEU A 196 16.39 9.03 15.16
C LEU A 196 16.24 7.52 15.09
N THR A 197 15.13 7.09 14.50
CA THR A 197 14.84 5.68 14.25
C THR A 197 14.44 5.50 12.79
N SER A 198 14.81 4.39 12.22
CA SER A 198 14.30 3.98 10.91
C SER A 198 14.03 2.49 10.92
N THR A 199 12.95 2.07 10.29
CA THR A 199 12.57 0.67 10.20
C THR A 199 12.28 0.30 8.76
N VAL A 200 13.03 -0.68 8.26
CA VAL A 200 12.82 -1.30 6.97
C VAL A 200 11.95 -2.52 7.13
N ILE A 201 10.76 -2.49 6.56
CA ILE A 201 9.77 -3.57 6.65
C ILE A 201 9.63 -4.22 5.27
N PRO A 202 10.11 -5.46 5.07
CA PRO A 202 9.84 -6.21 3.85
C PRO A 202 8.42 -6.80 3.89
N TYR A 203 7.94 -7.24 2.74
CA TYR A 203 6.76 -8.08 2.65
C TYR A 203 7.02 -9.47 3.25
N ARG A 204 8.23 -10.01 2.97
CA ARG A 204 8.76 -11.25 3.51
C ARG A 204 10.28 -11.12 3.67
N GLY A 205 10.82 -11.43 4.84
CA GLY A 205 12.27 -11.39 5.11
C GLY A 205 12.61 -10.77 6.46
N ALA A 206 13.89 -10.56 6.69
CA ALA A 206 14.42 -9.96 7.91
C ALA A 206 14.19 -8.44 7.95
N TRP A 207 13.84 -7.93 9.11
CA TRP A 207 13.73 -6.48 9.32
C TRP A 207 15.10 -5.87 9.53
N LEU A 208 15.29 -4.63 9.02
CA LEU A 208 16.40 -3.77 9.36
C LEU A 208 15.88 -2.57 10.16
N GLU A 209 16.44 -2.37 11.35
CA GLU A 209 16.10 -1.23 12.20
C GLU A 209 17.36 -0.41 12.43
N TYR A 210 17.33 0.87 12.10
CA TYR A 210 18.40 1.82 12.38
C TYR A 210 18.00 2.69 13.57
N GLU A 211 18.92 2.95 14.48
CA GLU A 211 18.70 3.82 15.64
C GLU A 211 19.93 4.67 15.94
N THR A 212 19.74 5.91 16.40
CA THR A 212 20.80 6.71 17.01
C THR A 212 20.69 6.64 18.52
N ASP A 213 21.81 6.65 19.23
CA ASP A 213 21.83 6.76 20.69
C ASP A 213 22.12 8.19 21.15
N ALA A 214 22.08 8.41 22.48
CA ALA A 214 22.40 9.71 23.10
C ALA A 214 23.84 10.20 22.85
N ASN A 215 24.74 9.34 22.36
CA ASN A 215 26.10 9.67 21.98
C ASN A 215 26.26 9.94 20.47
N GLU A 216 25.15 10.08 19.76
CA GLU A 216 25.09 10.26 18.31
C GLU A 216 25.69 9.14 17.48
N MET A 217 25.85 7.94 18.04
CA MET A 217 26.27 6.77 17.29
C MET A 217 25.12 6.16 16.51
N PHE A 218 25.39 5.74 15.30
CA PHE A 218 24.46 4.95 14.48
C PHE A 218 24.58 3.46 14.76
N TRP A 219 23.46 2.86 15.06
CA TRP A 219 23.31 1.44 15.31
C TRP A 219 22.35 0.81 14.32
N VAL A 220 22.57 -0.46 14.01
CA VAL A 220 21.66 -1.27 13.21
C VAL A 220 21.30 -2.55 13.97
N ARG A 221 20.05 -2.96 13.85
CA ARG A 221 19.54 -4.26 14.30
C ARG A 221 19.05 -5.05 13.09
N ILE A 222 19.43 -6.30 13.03
CA ILE A 222 18.97 -7.24 12.01
C ILE A 222 18.03 -8.22 12.70
N ASP A 223 16.75 -8.20 12.33
CA ASP A 223 15.72 -9.14 12.76
C ASP A 223 15.66 -9.36 14.30
N LYS A 224 15.51 -8.27 15.07
CA LYS A 224 15.42 -8.27 16.55
C LYS A 224 16.67 -8.73 17.31
N ASN A 225 17.79 -8.96 16.65
CA ASN A 225 19.05 -9.30 17.28
C ASN A 225 19.68 -8.12 18.02
N ARG A 226 20.83 -8.34 18.64
CA ARG A 226 21.59 -7.29 19.31
C ARG A 226 22.06 -6.24 18.32
N LYS A 227 22.06 -4.97 18.70
CA LYS A 227 22.55 -3.88 17.88
C LYS A 227 24.04 -3.97 17.58
N ILE A 228 24.41 -3.58 16.38
CA ILE A 228 25.77 -3.47 15.86
C ILE A 228 25.98 -2.05 15.35
N PRO A 229 27.22 -1.50 15.36
CA PRO A 229 27.52 -0.24 14.68
C PRO A 229 27.16 -0.32 13.19
N ILE A 230 26.61 0.77 12.64
CA ILE A 230 26.19 0.77 11.23
C ILE A 230 27.38 0.62 10.27
N THR A 231 28.56 1.08 10.69
CA THR A 231 29.81 0.98 9.97
C THR A 231 30.23 -0.48 9.73
N GLU A 232 29.98 -1.39 10.66
CA GLU A 232 30.20 -2.83 10.46
C GLU A 232 29.31 -3.38 9.32
N LEU A 233 28.04 -2.97 9.25
CA LEU A 233 27.15 -3.38 8.15
C LEU A 233 27.62 -2.80 6.81
N VAL A 234 28.02 -1.51 6.77
CA VAL A 234 28.50 -0.87 5.55
C VAL A 234 29.79 -1.55 5.05
N ARG A 235 30.70 -1.96 5.95
CA ARG A 235 31.86 -2.78 5.57
C ARG A 235 31.47 -4.13 5.00
N ALA A 236 30.52 -4.81 5.62
CA ALA A 236 30.06 -6.12 5.20
C ALA A 236 29.39 -6.13 3.82
N ILE A 237 28.79 -5.02 3.38
CA ILE A 237 28.15 -4.89 2.06
C ILE A 237 29.09 -4.41 0.96
N GLY A 238 30.39 -4.11 1.27
CA GLY A 238 31.39 -3.87 0.24
C GLY A 238 32.38 -2.72 0.46
N PHE A 239 32.13 -1.77 1.39
CA PHE A 239 33.00 -0.62 1.65
C PHE A 239 34.02 -0.96 2.74
N LYS A 240 35.22 -1.34 2.33
CA LYS A 240 36.21 -1.99 3.20
C LYS A 240 36.98 -1.06 4.11
N THR A 241 37.18 0.20 3.71
CA THR A 241 38.03 1.16 4.41
C THR A 241 37.25 2.33 5.03
N ASP A 242 37.79 2.91 6.10
CA ASP A 242 37.22 4.11 6.73
C ASP A 242 37.14 5.29 5.75
N ALA A 243 38.13 5.41 4.85
CA ALA A 243 38.20 6.45 3.85
C ALA A 243 37.04 6.34 2.82
N GLU A 244 36.75 5.13 2.35
CA GLU A 244 35.62 4.86 1.44
C GLU A 244 34.28 5.20 2.08
N ILE A 245 34.11 4.89 3.38
CA ILE A 245 32.87 5.20 4.12
C ILE A 245 32.69 6.72 4.29
N LEU A 246 33.78 7.45 4.63
CA LEU A 246 33.75 8.91 4.73
C LEU A 246 33.52 9.57 3.37
N GLU A 247 34.14 9.07 2.30
CA GLU A 247 33.88 9.57 0.94
C GLU A 247 32.43 9.35 0.52
N LEU A 248 31.80 8.21 0.91
CA LEU A 248 30.43 7.88 0.59
C LEU A 248 29.43 8.82 1.29
N PHE A 249 29.57 9.04 2.60
CA PHE A 249 28.59 9.80 3.38
C PHE A 249 28.95 11.29 3.56
N GLY A 250 30.17 11.69 3.18
CA GLY A 250 30.68 13.03 3.40
C GLY A 250 31.06 13.30 4.87
N ASP A 251 31.22 14.58 5.22
CA ASP A 251 31.62 15.02 6.56
C ASP A 251 30.44 15.02 7.56
N ASP A 252 29.79 13.87 7.76
CA ASP A 252 28.77 13.72 8.80
C ASP A 252 29.41 13.35 10.14
N ASP A 253 29.18 14.20 11.15
CA ASP A 253 29.74 14.04 12.51
C ASP A 253 29.36 12.68 13.13
N ARG A 254 28.14 12.16 12.84
CA ARG A 254 27.64 10.91 13.42
C ARG A 254 28.32 9.69 12.83
N VAL A 255 28.56 9.71 11.53
CA VAL A 255 29.32 8.65 10.85
C VAL A 255 30.75 8.66 11.35
N ALA A 256 31.36 9.84 11.49
CA ALA A 256 32.72 9.99 12.02
C ALA A 256 32.84 9.48 13.47
N VAL A 257 31.90 9.87 14.36
CA VAL A 257 31.83 9.41 15.75
C VAL A 257 31.65 7.88 15.83
N THR A 258 30.82 7.33 14.92
CA THR A 258 30.59 5.88 14.88
C THR A 258 31.84 5.15 14.44
N LEU A 259 32.55 5.64 13.40
CA LEU A 259 33.83 5.08 12.93
C LEU A 259 34.94 5.14 14.01
N GLU A 260 34.97 6.20 14.80
CA GLU A 260 35.96 6.37 15.87
C GLU A 260 35.75 5.36 17.00
N LYS A 261 34.48 5.09 17.33
CA LYS A 261 34.09 4.15 18.40
C LYS A 261 33.94 2.70 17.93
N ASP A 262 33.97 2.44 16.61
CA ASP A 262 33.87 1.10 16.04
C ASP A 262 35.14 0.29 16.35
N ALA A 263 34.93 -0.89 16.91
CA ALA A 263 36.01 -1.82 17.25
C ALA A 263 36.58 -2.55 16.03
N CYS A 264 35.77 -2.71 14.98
CA CYS A 264 36.14 -3.43 13.76
C CYS A 264 36.70 -2.47 12.71
N LYS A 265 37.97 -2.67 12.32
CA LYS A 265 38.62 -1.82 11.33
C LYS A 265 38.73 -2.48 9.94
N THR A 266 38.56 -3.77 9.87
CA THR A 266 38.67 -4.55 8.63
C THR A 266 37.38 -5.21 8.25
N TYR A 267 37.23 -5.53 6.97
CA TYR A 267 36.09 -6.27 6.43
C TYR A 267 35.88 -7.62 7.13
N GLU A 268 36.97 -8.35 7.34
CA GLU A 268 36.92 -9.69 7.96
C GLU A 268 36.45 -9.63 9.42
N GLU A 269 36.94 -8.65 10.20
CA GLU A 269 36.52 -8.44 11.58
C GLU A 269 35.02 -8.08 11.66
N ALA A 270 34.53 -7.20 10.80
CA ALA A 270 33.13 -6.82 10.72
C ALA A 270 32.22 -8.02 10.41
N MET A 271 32.65 -8.85 9.43
CA MET A 271 31.91 -10.07 9.07
C MET A 271 31.84 -11.07 10.22
N LEU A 272 32.93 -11.30 10.93
CA LEU A 272 32.98 -12.21 12.07
C LEU A 272 32.14 -11.71 13.25
N GLU A 273 32.13 -10.39 13.51
CA GLU A 273 31.32 -9.80 14.59
C GLU A 273 29.82 -9.86 14.27
N ILE A 274 29.42 -9.56 13.03
CA ILE A 274 28.04 -9.72 12.57
C ILE A 274 27.58 -11.17 12.76
N TYR A 275 28.39 -12.14 12.34
CA TYR A 275 28.06 -13.56 12.49
C TYR A 275 27.89 -13.98 13.93
N ARG A 276 28.79 -13.54 14.84
CA ARG A 276 28.69 -13.82 16.29
C ARG A 276 27.40 -13.29 16.89
N LYS A 277 26.92 -12.13 16.44
CA LYS A 277 25.68 -11.51 16.94
C LYS A 277 24.43 -12.15 16.37
N LEU A 278 24.48 -12.58 15.09
CA LEU A 278 23.35 -13.25 14.44
C LEU A 278 23.20 -14.72 14.86
N ARG A 279 24.35 -15.41 15.05
CA ARG A 279 24.41 -16.84 15.40
C ARG A 279 25.34 -17.11 16.58
N PRO A 280 24.90 -16.74 17.81
CA PRO A 280 25.71 -16.98 19.00
C PRO A 280 25.90 -18.48 19.23
N GLY A 281 27.17 -18.91 19.39
CA GLY A 281 27.52 -20.30 19.67
C GLY A 281 28.04 -21.11 18.48
N GLU A 282 27.96 -20.62 17.26
CA GLU A 282 28.58 -21.22 16.09
C GLU A 282 29.96 -20.59 15.85
N PRO A 283 30.97 -21.36 15.36
CA PRO A 283 32.26 -20.81 15.02
C PRO A 283 32.13 -19.86 13.81
N PRO A 284 32.55 -18.59 13.94
CA PRO A 284 32.43 -17.62 12.87
C PRO A 284 33.47 -17.85 11.77
N THR A 285 33.02 -17.88 10.51
CA THR A 285 33.86 -17.85 9.32
C THR A 285 33.34 -16.77 8.36
N VAL A 286 34.21 -16.16 7.59
CA VAL A 286 33.85 -15.08 6.65
C VAL A 286 32.89 -15.61 5.58
N GLU A 287 33.16 -16.77 4.99
CA GLU A 287 32.30 -17.39 3.97
C GLU A 287 30.90 -17.73 4.48
N ALA A 288 30.81 -18.23 5.74
CA ALA A 288 29.51 -18.50 6.34
C ALA A 288 28.70 -17.21 6.59
N CYS A 289 29.38 -16.11 6.94
CA CYS A 289 28.74 -14.82 7.11
C CYS A 289 28.29 -14.22 5.78
N GLU A 290 29.11 -14.27 4.74
CA GLU A 290 28.71 -13.85 3.37
C GLU A 290 27.48 -14.60 2.91
N THR A 291 27.48 -15.92 3.06
CA THR A 291 26.31 -16.75 2.72
C THR A 291 25.10 -16.38 3.57
N LEU A 292 25.27 -16.07 4.85
CA LEU A 292 24.19 -15.68 5.73
C LEU A 292 23.59 -14.32 5.33
N ILE A 293 24.41 -13.31 5.08
CA ILE A 293 23.96 -11.95 4.67
C ILE A 293 23.27 -12.03 3.30
N ASN A 294 23.87 -12.74 2.34
CA ASN A 294 23.25 -12.95 1.03
C ASN A 294 21.87 -13.62 1.15
N ASN A 295 21.74 -14.64 1.97
CA ASN A 295 20.49 -15.32 2.21
C ASN A 295 19.45 -14.47 2.97
N LEU A 296 19.89 -13.53 3.81
CA LEU A 296 18.98 -12.68 4.59
C LEU A 296 18.42 -11.52 3.76
N PHE A 297 19.21 -10.92 2.86
CA PHE A 297 18.84 -9.67 2.19
C PHE A 297 18.78 -9.74 0.67
N PHE A 298 19.69 -10.51 0.03
CA PHE A 298 19.87 -10.46 -1.42
C PHE A 298 19.33 -11.69 -2.17
N ASP A 299 18.84 -12.70 -1.46
CA ASP A 299 18.17 -13.86 -2.08
C ASP A 299 16.67 -13.55 -2.32
N PRO A 300 16.20 -13.42 -3.59
CA PRO A 300 14.82 -13.09 -3.91
C PRO A 300 13.83 -14.16 -3.44
N ARG A 301 14.26 -15.38 -3.16
CA ARG A 301 13.43 -16.45 -2.59
C ARG A 301 13.13 -16.25 -1.12
N ARG A 302 13.99 -15.56 -0.39
CA ARG A 302 13.89 -15.35 1.06
C ARG A 302 13.51 -13.96 1.45
N TYR A 303 13.95 -12.94 0.71
CA TYR A 303 13.66 -11.54 0.93
C TYR A 303 12.85 -10.97 -0.22
N ASP A 304 11.69 -10.43 0.09
CA ASP A 304 10.75 -9.89 -0.89
C ASP A 304 10.16 -8.58 -0.35
N LEU A 305 10.30 -7.50 -1.11
CA LEU A 305 9.66 -6.21 -0.85
C LEU A 305 8.26 -6.16 -1.44
N SER A 306 7.92 -7.03 -2.37
CA SER A 306 6.80 -6.95 -3.29
C SER A 306 6.83 -5.69 -4.18
N MET A 307 5.91 -5.57 -5.13
CA MET A 307 5.77 -4.35 -5.96
C MET A 307 5.48 -3.12 -5.09
N VAL A 308 4.65 -3.29 -4.07
CA VAL A 308 4.28 -2.21 -3.14
C VAL A 308 5.49 -1.68 -2.37
N GLY A 309 6.31 -2.57 -1.82
CA GLY A 309 7.52 -2.19 -1.11
C GLY A 309 8.52 -1.49 -2.02
N ARG A 310 8.75 -2.00 -3.23
CA ARG A 310 9.63 -1.37 -4.21
C ARG A 310 9.14 0.02 -4.60
N TYR A 311 7.84 0.18 -4.89
CA TYR A 311 7.24 1.49 -5.15
C TYR A 311 7.47 2.47 -3.99
N LYS A 312 7.21 2.05 -2.74
CA LYS A 312 7.40 2.90 -1.55
C LYS A 312 8.87 3.26 -1.32
N TYR A 313 9.79 2.31 -1.55
CA TYR A 313 11.23 2.56 -1.48
C TYR A 313 11.68 3.60 -2.49
N ASN A 314 11.34 3.40 -3.75
CA ASN A 314 11.72 4.30 -4.83
C ASN A 314 11.15 5.71 -4.60
N LYS A 315 9.89 5.81 -4.16
CA LYS A 315 9.26 7.09 -3.82
C LYS A 315 9.95 7.79 -2.64
N LYS A 316 10.33 7.04 -1.61
CA LYS A 316 10.93 7.60 -0.38
C LYS A 316 12.39 7.98 -0.57
N LEU A 317 13.16 7.13 -1.25
CA LEU A 317 14.60 7.32 -1.45
C LEU A 317 14.95 8.14 -2.70
N SER A 318 13.95 8.64 -3.43
CA SER A 318 14.16 9.55 -4.54
C SER A 318 14.87 10.83 -4.12
N LEU A 319 15.65 11.44 -5.04
CA LEU A 319 16.50 12.57 -4.75
C LEU A 319 15.69 13.85 -4.54
N TRP A 320 14.65 14.07 -5.33
CA TRP A 320 13.91 15.34 -5.42
C TRP A 320 13.42 15.87 -4.07
N ALA A 321 12.91 15.00 -3.21
CA ALA A 321 12.35 15.39 -1.91
C ALA A 321 13.39 15.94 -0.94
N ARG A 322 14.67 15.62 -1.16
CA ARG A 322 15.80 15.99 -0.30
C ARG A 322 16.60 17.18 -0.80
N ILE A 323 16.51 17.49 -2.10
CA ILE A 323 17.26 18.61 -2.70
C ILE A 323 16.40 19.85 -2.93
N ARG A 324 15.09 19.74 -2.95
CA ARG A 324 14.18 20.89 -3.16
C ARG A 324 14.40 21.97 -2.10
N GLY A 325 14.53 23.21 -2.54
CA GLY A 325 14.78 24.36 -1.66
C GLY A 325 16.19 24.44 -1.08
N GLN A 326 17.07 23.49 -1.44
CA GLN A 326 18.46 23.47 -0.97
C GLN A 326 19.39 24.11 -1.99
N LYS A 327 20.52 24.59 -1.50
CA LYS A 327 21.57 25.24 -2.32
C LYS A 327 22.60 24.19 -2.74
N LEU A 328 22.91 24.15 -4.03
CA LEU A 328 23.94 23.27 -4.59
C LEU A 328 25.35 23.75 -4.21
N SER A 329 26.18 22.84 -3.73
CA SER A 329 27.61 23.15 -3.44
C SER A 329 28.49 22.98 -4.67
N PHE A 330 28.14 22.06 -5.57
CA PHE A 330 28.86 21.80 -6.82
C PHE A 330 27.91 21.87 -8.02
N PRO A 331 28.45 22.14 -9.23
CA PRO A 331 27.64 22.11 -10.43
C PRO A 331 27.13 20.70 -10.70
N VAL A 332 25.89 20.60 -11.18
CA VAL A 332 25.25 19.33 -11.53
C VAL A 332 25.15 19.21 -13.04
N ALA A 333 25.60 18.08 -13.58
CA ALA A 333 25.54 17.76 -15.00
C ALA A 333 24.47 16.69 -15.29
N ASP A 334 23.89 16.75 -16.48
CA ASP A 334 23.01 15.69 -16.99
C ASP A 334 23.84 14.40 -17.21
N PRO A 335 23.48 13.29 -16.57
CA PRO A 335 24.24 12.03 -16.69
C PRO A 335 24.18 11.41 -18.09
N ARG A 336 23.29 11.87 -18.97
CA ARG A 336 23.13 11.40 -20.35
C ARG A 336 23.98 12.18 -21.36
N THR A 337 24.01 13.52 -21.21
CA THR A 337 24.69 14.42 -22.16
C THR A 337 26.04 14.92 -21.65
N GLY A 338 26.24 14.94 -20.33
CA GLY A 338 27.43 15.52 -19.68
C GLY A 338 27.41 17.06 -19.64
N GLU A 339 26.33 17.70 -20.08
CA GLU A 339 26.18 19.16 -20.02
C GLU A 339 25.82 19.61 -18.60
N ILE A 340 26.35 20.74 -18.16
CA ILE A 340 26.06 21.33 -16.86
C ILE A 340 24.63 21.90 -16.91
N MET A 341 23.75 21.36 -16.07
CA MET A 341 22.37 21.84 -15.93
C MET A 341 22.30 23.03 -14.98
N PHE A 342 22.96 22.93 -13.83
CA PHE A 342 22.91 23.95 -12.78
C PHE A 342 24.32 24.22 -12.23
N ASP A 343 24.64 25.50 -12.02
CA ASP A 343 25.89 25.92 -11.44
C ASP A 343 25.90 25.80 -9.90
N ALA A 344 27.10 25.80 -9.32
CA ALA A 344 27.27 25.88 -7.88
C ALA A 344 26.62 27.13 -7.29
N GLY A 345 25.91 27.01 -6.19
CA GLY A 345 25.20 28.08 -5.52
C GLY A 345 23.75 28.28 -5.96
N HIS A 346 23.26 27.54 -6.94
CA HIS A 346 21.85 27.52 -7.35
C HIS A 346 20.95 26.93 -6.26
N ILE A 347 19.79 27.55 -6.02
CA ILE A 347 18.75 27.02 -5.12
C ILE A 347 17.74 26.27 -5.97
N VAL A 348 17.62 24.97 -5.73
CA VAL A 348 16.80 24.07 -6.54
C VAL A 348 15.32 24.25 -6.24
N THR A 349 14.50 24.53 -7.25
CA THR A 349 13.04 24.57 -7.15
C THR A 349 12.44 23.16 -7.11
N ASP A 350 11.13 23.04 -6.81
CA ASP A 350 10.47 21.74 -6.78
C ASP A 350 10.40 21.08 -8.17
N GLU A 351 10.18 21.87 -9.21
CA GLU A 351 10.12 21.41 -10.62
C GLU A 351 11.50 20.93 -11.09
N GLU A 352 12.53 21.73 -10.85
CA GLU A 352 13.93 21.38 -11.18
C GLU A 352 14.40 20.13 -10.44
N ALA A 353 14.02 19.98 -9.15
CA ALA A 353 14.35 18.80 -8.37
C ALA A 353 13.73 17.52 -8.96
N ARG A 354 12.47 17.58 -9.39
CA ARG A 354 11.78 16.47 -10.04
C ARG A 354 12.37 16.14 -11.41
N GLU A 355 12.78 17.15 -12.17
CA GLU A 355 13.43 16.98 -13.46
C GLU A 355 14.80 16.29 -13.28
N MET A 356 15.63 16.75 -12.34
CA MET A 356 16.91 16.12 -12.02
C MET A 356 16.76 14.65 -11.64
N ASP A 357 15.79 14.34 -10.78
CA ASP A 357 15.49 12.96 -10.33
C ASP A 357 15.00 12.08 -11.50
N ALA A 358 14.15 12.61 -12.38
CA ALA A 358 13.62 11.91 -13.56
C ALA A 358 14.67 11.61 -14.63
N ILE A 359 15.63 12.50 -14.83
CA ILE A 359 16.74 12.34 -15.80
C ILE A 359 17.78 11.32 -15.32
N GLY A 360 17.76 10.99 -14.01
CA GLY A 360 18.68 10.03 -13.41
C GLY A 360 19.91 10.67 -12.77
N VAL A 361 19.82 11.92 -12.32
CA VAL A 361 20.80 12.49 -11.39
C VAL A 361 20.64 11.77 -10.06
N ASN A 362 21.66 10.98 -9.68
CA ASN A 362 21.59 10.11 -8.51
C ASN A 362 22.38 10.63 -7.30
N ASP A 363 23.27 11.58 -7.51
CA ASP A 363 24.20 12.09 -6.50
C ASP A 363 24.34 13.61 -6.61
N VAL A 364 24.11 14.33 -5.52
CA VAL A 364 24.18 15.79 -5.44
C VAL A 364 24.73 16.19 -4.09
N THR A 365 25.63 17.19 -4.09
CA THR A 365 26.13 17.79 -2.84
C THR A 365 25.44 19.13 -2.59
N ILE A 366 24.79 19.24 -1.46
CA ILE A 366 24.06 20.44 -1.02
C ILE A 366 24.76 21.11 0.14
N GLU A 367 24.49 22.40 0.34
CA GLU A 367 24.95 23.19 1.47
C GLU A 367 23.83 23.31 2.51
N VAL A 368 24.06 22.79 3.72
CA VAL A 368 23.13 22.85 4.85
C VAL A 368 23.88 23.41 6.06
N ASP A 369 23.37 24.49 6.65
CA ASP A 369 23.94 25.13 7.83
C ASP A 369 25.45 25.44 7.72
N GLY A 370 25.91 25.76 6.49
CA GLY A 370 27.32 26.10 6.20
C GLY A 370 28.24 24.85 6.08
N ARG A 371 27.70 23.67 6.03
CA ARG A 371 28.42 22.41 5.78
C ARG A 371 27.96 21.80 4.46
N THR A 372 28.83 21.01 3.85
CA THR A 372 28.51 20.27 2.63
C THR A 372 27.98 18.90 2.99
N MET A 373 26.84 18.55 2.44
CA MET A 373 26.21 17.23 2.62
C MET A 373 26.01 16.56 1.28
N ARG A 374 26.50 15.34 1.14
CA ARG A 374 26.25 14.50 -0.02
C ARG A 374 24.92 13.80 0.10
N VAL A 375 24.06 13.95 -0.91
CA VAL A 375 22.74 13.32 -0.97
C VAL A 375 22.68 12.46 -2.22
N PHE A 376 22.39 11.17 -2.06
CA PHE A 376 22.29 10.24 -3.18
C PHE A 376 21.03 9.37 -3.10
N SER A 377 20.50 8.99 -4.26
CA SER A 377 19.34 8.14 -4.41
C SER A 377 19.72 6.65 -4.37
N ASN A 378 18.73 5.78 -4.57
CA ASN A 378 18.94 4.35 -4.71
C ASN A 378 19.21 3.90 -6.16
N HIS A 379 19.65 4.78 -7.05
CA HIS A 379 19.96 4.52 -8.46
C HIS A 379 18.80 3.88 -9.26
N MET A 380 17.58 4.29 -8.93
CA MET A 380 16.38 3.88 -9.67
C MET A 380 15.85 5.05 -10.48
N VAL A 381 15.66 4.84 -11.79
CA VAL A 381 15.29 5.89 -12.77
C VAL A 381 13.97 5.58 -13.45
N ASP A 382 13.33 6.61 -13.97
CA ASP A 382 12.08 6.48 -14.71
C ASP A 382 12.37 6.03 -16.16
N LEU A 383 11.85 4.87 -16.56
CA LEU A 383 12.14 4.24 -17.85
C LEU A 383 11.68 5.08 -19.03
N ASP A 384 10.57 5.82 -18.90
CA ASP A 384 9.98 6.69 -19.94
C ASP A 384 10.92 7.81 -20.42
N ARG A 385 11.93 8.18 -19.62
CA ARG A 385 12.92 9.20 -19.96
C ARG A 385 14.10 8.68 -20.77
N PHE A 386 14.24 7.37 -20.87
CA PHE A 386 15.37 6.71 -21.53
C PHE A 386 14.97 5.97 -22.81
N VAL A 387 13.68 5.78 -23.05
CA VAL A 387 13.13 5.08 -24.22
C VAL A 387 12.10 5.94 -24.95
N ASP A 388 11.95 5.72 -26.27
CA ASP A 388 11.04 6.49 -27.14
C ASP A 388 9.62 5.89 -27.25
N PHE A 389 9.32 4.86 -26.44
CA PHE A 389 8.03 4.16 -26.44
C PHE A 389 7.42 4.16 -25.03
N ASP A 390 6.12 3.92 -24.92
CA ASP A 390 5.44 3.80 -23.63
C ASP A 390 5.82 2.49 -22.92
N PRO A 391 6.59 2.55 -21.80
CA PRO A 391 7.03 1.34 -21.09
C PRO A 391 5.88 0.52 -20.51
N VAL A 392 4.77 1.17 -20.14
CA VAL A 392 3.62 0.52 -19.53
C VAL A 392 2.84 -0.26 -20.59
N ALA A 393 2.57 0.36 -21.74
CA ALA A 393 1.81 -0.27 -22.83
C ALA A 393 2.60 -1.40 -23.51
N GLU A 394 3.90 -1.17 -23.74
CA GLU A 394 4.74 -2.09 -24.53
C GLU A 394 5.42 -3.18 -23.68
N CYS A 395 5.91 -2.83 -22.50
CA CYS A 395 6.68 -3.76 -21.66
C CYS A 395 5.98 -4.15 -20.35
N GLY A 396 4.88 -3.46 -19.95
CA GLY A 396 4.17 -3.73 -18.71
C GLY A 396 4.89 -3.24 -17.45
N ILE A 397 5.94 -2.43 -17.58
CA ILE A 397 6.73 -1.92 -16.46
C ILE A 397 6.21 -0.54 -16.07
N LYS A 398 5.69 -0.42 -14.84
CA LYS A 398 5.19 0.84 -14.25
C LYS A 398 6.17 1.45 -13.24
N GLU A 399 7.06 0.63 -12.72
CA GLU A 399 7.98 0.99 -11.65
C GLU A 399 9.27 1.59 -12.20
N ARG A 400 9.95 2.37 -11.37
CA ARG A 400 11.31 2.81 -11.64
C ARG A 400 12.24 1.62 -11.78
N VAL A 401 13.17 1.70 -12.71
CA VAL A 401 14.10 0.64 -13.07
C VAL A 401 15.52 0.94 -12.60
N ARG A 402 16.30 -0.09 -12.42
CA ARG A 402 17.71 0.03 -12.02
C ARG A 402 18.54 0.59 -13.17
N GLU A 403 19.18 1.74 -12.94
CA GLU A 403 19.96 2.48 -13.93
C GLU A 403 21.09 1.65 -14.56
N SER A 404 21.85 0.90 -13.74
CA SER A 404 22.99 0.10 -14.21
C SER A 404 22.57 -0.99 -15.21
N VAL A 405 21.45 -1.68 -14.95
CA VAL A 405 20.91 -2.70 -15.85
C VAL A 405 20.31 -2.07 -17.10
N LEU A 406 19.63 -0.92 -16.95
CA LEU A 406 19.08 -0.20 -18.08
C LEU A 406 20.17 0.26 -19.06
N LYS A 407 21.28 0.82 -18.56
CA LYS A 407 22.43 1.21 -19.38
C LYS A 407 23.04 0.00 -20.12
N GLU A 408 23.20 -1.12 -19.44
CA GLU A 408 23.66 -2.38 -20.05
C GLU A 408 22.78 -2.79 -21.23
N LEU A 409 21.44 -2.72 -21.07
CA LEU A 409 20.50 -3.08 -22.12
C LEU A 409 20.48 -2.09 -23.30
N LEU A 410 20.56 -0.78 -23.00
CA LEU A 410 20.60 0.27 -24.02
C LEU A 410 21.87 0.25 -24.88
N GLU A 411 23.00 -0.22 -24.31
CA GLU A 411 24.25 -0.40 -25.04
C GLU A 411 24.24 -1.63 -25.97
N GLN A 412 23.46 -2.67 -25.59
CA GLN A 412 23.47 -3.96 -26.32
C GLN A 412 22.35 -4.07 -27.35
N TYR A 413 21.19 -3.46 -27.12
CA TYR A 413 19.97 -3.64 -27.91
C TYR A 413 19.37 -2.31 -28.38
N SER A 414 18.62 -2.35 -29.48
CA SER A 414 17.92 -1.19 -30.03
C SER A 414 16.58 -1.57 -30.68
N GLY A 415 15.61 -0.63 -30.69
CA GLY A 415 14.31 -0.82 -31.34
C GLY A 415 13.47 -1.94 -30.72
N GLU A 416 12.94 -2.86 -31.54
CA GLU A 416 12.08 -3.96 -31.05
C GLU A 416 12.84 -4.98 -30.20
N GLU A 417 14.12 -5.25 -30.50
CA GLU A 417 14.96 -6.15 -29.70
C GLU A 417 15.15 -5.61 -28.27
N LEU A 418 15.21 -4.29 -28.12
CA LEU A 418 15.27 -3.65 -26.80
C LEU A 418 13.99 -3.91 -25.99
N LYS A 419 12.81 -3.85 -26.61
CA LYS A 419 11.55 -4.12 -25.92
C LYS A 419 11.48 -5.57 -25.41
N GLU A 420 11.92 -6.54 -26.23
CA GLU A 420 11.99 -7.93 -25.81
C GLU A 420 13.03 -8.12 -24.69
N ALA A 421 14.21 -7.53 -24.82
CA ALA A 421 15.24 -7.60 -23.79
C ALA A 421 14.79 -6.96 -22.46
N ILE A 422 14.03 -5.88 -22.48
CA ILE A 422 13.43 -5.25 -21.29
C ILE A 422 12.40 -6.18 -20.64
N ARG A 423 11.53 -6.83 -21.41
CA ARG A 423 10.56 -7.80 -20.89
C ARG A 423 11.23 -9.00 -20.24
N ASP A 424 12.24 -9.55 -20.90
CA ASP A 424 12.99 -10.74 -20.42
C ASP A 424 13.82 -10.44 -19.16
N ASN A 425 14.28 -9.20 -19.01
CA ASN A 425 15.07 -8.76 -17.86
C ASN A 425 14.25 -7.96 -16.84
N ALA A 426 12.92 -8.02 -16.86
CA ALA A 426 12.06 -7.25 -15.95
C ALA A 426 12.40 -7.48 -14.46
N ASP A 427 12.71 -8.71 -14.05
CA ASP A 427 13.10 -9.03 -12.67
C ASP A 427 14.46 -8.44 -12.26
N ARG A 428 15.38 -8.20 -13.23
CA ARG A 428 16.67 -7.54 -12.99
C ARG A 428 16.51 -6.01 -12.94
N LEU A 429 15.61 -5.49 -13.76
CA LEU A 429 15.29 -4.05 -13.84
C LEU A 429 14.53 -3.59 -12.59
N VAL A 430 13.56 -4.37 -12.13
CA VAL A 430 12.75 -4.08 -10.94
C VAL A 430 12.92 -5.23 -9.92
N PRO A 431 14.05 -5.27 -9.21
CA PRO A 431 14.33 -6.35 -8.26
C PRO A 431 13.37 -6.30 -7.07
N LYS A 432 12.81 -7.47 -6.74
CA LYS A 432 11.90 -7.62 -5.58
C LYS A 432 12.66 -7.66 -4.24
N HIS A 433 13.95 -7.95 -4.25
CA HIS A 433 14.80 -7.95 -3.05
C HIS A 433 15.45 -6.58 -2.80
N ILE A 434 15.97 -6.36 -1.61
CA ILE A 434 16.68 -5.12 -1.27
C ILE A 434 18.04 -5.09 -1.98
N LEU A 435 18.46 -3.91 -2.42
CA LEU A 435 19.76 -3.68 -3.04
C LEU A 435 20.74 -3.04 -2.04
N VAL A 436 22.02 -3.13 -2.34
CA VAL A 436 23.07 -2.41 -1.59
C VAL A 436 22.78 -0.91 -1.62
N ASP A 437 22.43 -0.38 -2.80
CA ASP A 437 22.11 1.04 -3.00
C ASP A 437 20.90 1.48 -2.15
N ASP A 438 19.89 0.61 -1.95
CA ASP A 438 18.76 0.88 -1.07
C ASP A 438 19.20 1.04 0.39
N ILE A 439 20.11 0.18 0.87
CA ILE A 439 20.64 0.23 2.24
C ILE A 439 21.42 1.53 2.44
N LEU A 440 22.31 1.87 1.52
CA LEU A 440 23.13 3.07 1.59
C LEU A 440 22.28 4.34 1.53
N ALA A 441 21.36 4.43 0.58
CA ALA A 441 20.44 5.54 0.45
C ALA A 441 19.53 5.71 1.68
N SER A 442 19.17 4.59 2.35
CA SER A 442 18.38 4.63 3.58
C SER A 442 19.15 5.25 4.76
N ILE A 443 20.43 4.95 4.87
CA ILE A 443 21.32 5.55 5.87
C ILE A 443 21.51 7.05 5.56
N ASN A 444 21.73 7.39 4.30
CA ASN A 444 21.87 8.78 3.85
C ASN A 444 20.57 9.60 4.12
N TYR A 445 19.41 9.00 3.95
CA TYR A 445 18.13 9.64 4.30
C TYR A 445 18.02 9.93 5.81
N MET A 446 18.54 9.05 6.66
CA MET A 446 18.56 9.26 8.10
C MET A 446 19.44 10.46 8.50
N ASN A 447 20.56 10.67 7.79
CA ASN A 447 21.38 11.88 7.95
C ASN A 447 20.60 13.13 7.54
N ALA A 448 19.88 13.10 6.43
CA ALA A 448 19.01 14.20 6.00
C ALA A 448 17.92 14.54 7.03
N LEU A 449 17.35 13.53 7.71
CA LEU A 449 16.39 13.71 8.79
C LEU A 449 17.03 14.36 10.02
N ALA A 450 18.28 14.04 10.32
CA ALA A 450 19.03 14.63 11.41
C ALA A 450 19.20 16.14 11.25
N HIS A 451 19.49 16.58 10.02
CA HIS A 451 19.63 17.98 9.63
C HIS A 451 18.32 18.71 9.35
N GLY A 452 17.18 18.06 9.52
CA GLY A 452 15.86 18.66 9.34
C GLY A 452 15.45 18.94 7.88
N ILE A 453 16.16 18.39 6.90
CA ILE A 453 15.85 18.50 5.47
C ILE A 453 14.56 17.76 5.13
N VAL A 454 14.32 16.64 5.79
CA VAL A 454 13.16 15.80 5.62
C VAL A 454 12.41 15.61 6.93
N TYR A 455 11.15 15.16 6.83
CA TYR A 455 10.27 14.98 7.98
C TYR A 455 10.11 13.50 8.34
N LYS A 456 9.77 13.27 9.63
CA LYS A 456 9.39 11.94 10.11
C LYS A 456 8.12 11.43 9.41
N ASP A 457 8.01 10.13 9.29
CA ASP A 457 6.82 9.49 8.72
C ASP A 457 5.69 9.40 9.75
N ASP A 458 4.47 9.60 9.26
CA ASP A 458 3.26 9.30 10.00
C ASP A 458 2.84 7.85 9.70
N ILE A 459 2.87 7.02 10.73
CA ILE A 459 2.59 5.59 10.63
C ILE A 459 1.10 5.33 10.37
N ASP A 460 0.22 6.19 10.87
CA ASP A 460 -1.23 6.02 10.80
C ASP A 460 -1.86 6.62 9.54
N HIS A 461 -1.07 7.32 8.75
CA HIS A 461 -1.49 7.85 7.47
C HIS A 461 -1.85 6.74 6.48
N LEU A 462 -2.99 6.84 5.76
CA LEU A 462 -3.44 5.80 4.80
C LEU A 462 -2.56 5.68 3.54
N GLY A 463 -1.62 6.58 3.32
CA GLY A 463 -0.52 6.41 2.39
C GLY A 463 0.55 5.40 2.87
N ASN A 464 0.57 5.07 4.16
CA ASN A 464 1.49 4.13 4.79
C ASN A 464 0.80 2.85 5.28
N ARG A 465 -0.51 2.85 5.35
CA ARG A 465 -1.33 1.68 5.68
C ARG A 465 -2.09 1.23 4.43
N ARG A 466 -2.00 -0.05 4.12
CA ARG A 466 -2.64 -0.67 2.96
C ARG A 466 -3.58 -1.79 3.36
N LEU A 467 -4.43 -2.17 2.44
CA LEU A 467 -5.34 -3.30 2.61
C LEU A 467 -4.77 -4.56 1.97
N ARG A 468 -4.81 -5.65 2.73
CA ARG A 468 -4.68 -7.01 2.22
C ARG A 468 -6.08 -7.56 2.00
N CYS A 469 -6.49 -7.67 0.74
CA CYS A 469 -7.78 -8.22 0.39
C CYS A 469 -7.72 -9.75 0.34
N VAL A 470 -8.87 -10.37 0.10
CA VAL A 470 -9.02 -11.84 0.10
C VAL A 470 -8.03 -12.55 -0.83
N GLY A 471 -7.78 -12.02 -2.02
CA GLY A 471 -6.85 -12.63 -2.98
C GLY A 471 -5.43 -12.74 -2.46
N GLU A 472 -4.90 -11.66 -1.88
CA GLU A 472 -3.57 -11.65 -1.27
C GLU A 472 -3.47 -12.56 -0.04
N LEU A 473 -4.53 -12.62 0.79
CA LEU A 473 -4.57 -13.51 1.94
C LEU A 473 -4.54 -14.99 1.50
N LEU A 474 -5.29 -15.34 0.45
CA LEU A 474 -5.28 -16.68 -0.13
C LEU A 474 -3.94 -17.02 -0.77
N GLN A 475 -3.34 -16.09 -1.50
CA GLN A 475 -2.02 -16.24 -2.08
C GLN A 475 -0.97 -16.58 -1.02
N ASN A 476 -0.99 -15.87 0.11
CA ASN A 476 -0.05 -16.11 1.21
C ASN A 476 -0.24 -17.50 1.82
N GLN A 477 -1.46 -17.95 2.00
CA GLN A 477 -1.73 -19.30 2.52
C GLN A 477 -1.33 -20.38 1.51
N PHE A 478 -1.59 -20.16 0.24
CA PHE A 478 -1.16 -21.06 -0.83
C PHE A 478 0.36 -21.15 -0.88
N ARG A 479 1.07 -20.02 -0.79
CA ARG A 479 2.54 -19.96 -0.73
C ARG A 479 3.11 -20.75 0.45
N ILE A 480 2.51 -20.64 1.65
CA ILE A 480 2.92 -21.40 2.84
C ILE A 480 2.74 -22.91 2.59
N GLY A 481 1.59 -23.30 2.07
CA GLY A 481 1.31 -24.70 1.73
C GLY A 481 2.28 -25.23 0.67
N PHE A 482 2.54 -24.43 -0.34
CA PHE A 482 3.43 -24.77 -1.45
C PHE A 482 4.90 -24.90 -1.01
N SER A 483 5.38 -24.01 -0.17
CA SER A 483 6.74 -24.09 0.42
C SER A 483 6.95 -25.37 1.28
N ARG A 484 5.91 -25.76 2.03
CA ARG A 484 5.93 -27.06 2.75
C ARG A 484 5.96 -28.24 1.78
N MET A 485 5.21 -28.18 0.69
CA MET A 485 5.20 -29.20 -0.35
C MET A 485 6.54 -29.31 -1.07
N GLU A 486 7.15 -28.16 -1.43
CA GLU A 486 8.48 -28.09 -2.06
C GLU A 486 9.54 -28.85 -1.25
N ARG A 487 9.56 -28.64 0.07
CA ARG A 487 10.49 -29.36 0.94
C ARG A 487 10.29 -30.86 0.88
N VAL A 488 9.04 -31.32 0.91
CA VAL A 488 8.72 -32.76 0.80
C VAL A 488 9.10 -33.33 -0.58
N ILE A 489 8.90 -32.56 -1.65
CA ILE A 489 9.32 -32.95 -3.00
C ILE A 489 10.83 -33.14 -3.06
N ARG A 490 11.60 -32.18 -2.54
CA ARG A 490 13.07 -32.23 -2.52
C ARG A 490 13.60 -33.42 -1.72
N GLU A 491 12.99 -33.71 -0.58
CA GLU A 491 13.31 -34.92 0.22
C GLU A 491 13.01 -36.20 -0.56
N ARG A 492 11.87 -36.29 -1.22
CA ARG A 492 11.49 -37.49 -2.02
C ARG A 492 12.39 -37.69 -3.24
N MET A 493 12.74 -36.60 -3.95
CA MET A 493 13.68 -36.64 -5.07
C MET A 493 15.06 -37.18 -4.70
N THR A 494 15.43 -37.04 -3.43
CA THR A 494 16.74 -37.55 -2.93
C THR A 494 16.69 -39.03 -2.60
N ILE A 495 15.51 -39.55 -2.24
CA ILE A 495 15.35 -40.94 -1.76
C ILE A 495 14.93 -41.91 -2.89
N GLN A 496 14.19 -41.44 -3.88
CA GLN A 496 13.63 -42.30 -4.93
C GLN A 496 14.62 -42.56 -6.06
N ASP A 497 14.49 -43.74 -6.67
CA ASP A 497 15.32 -44.15 -7.82
C ASP A 497 14.98 -43.29 -9.05
N LEU A 498 16.02 -42.78 -9.71
CA LEU A 498 15.95 -41.85 -10.84
C LEU A 498 15.20 -42.41 -12.06
N ASP A 499 15.23 -43.72 -12.26
CA ASP A 499 14.63 -44.36 -13.43
C ASP A 499 13.10 -44.56 -13.35
N ILE A 500 12.58 -44.65 -12.12
CA ILE A 500 11.17 -45.01 -11.90
C ILE A 500 10.33 -43.78 -11.49
N VAL A 501 10.99 -42.67 -11.18
CA VAL A 501 10.32 -41.46 -10.65
C VAL A 501 9.33 -40.89 -11.65
N THR A 502 8.12 -40.59 -11.14
CA THR A 502 7.06 -39.88 -11.86
C THR A 502 6.68 -38.60 -11.12
N PRO A 503 6.22 -37.53 -11.81
CA PRO A 503 5.75 -36.30 -11.17
C PRO A 503 4.69 -36.58 -10.09
N GLN A 504 3.78 -37.53 -10.32
CA GLN A 504 2.72 -37.88 -9.40
C GLN A 504 3.24 -38.56 -8.10
N SER A 505 4.33 -39.31 -8.16
CA SER A 505 4.93 -39.94 -6.97
C SER A 505 5.64 -38.94 -6.07
N LEU A 506 6.17 -37.87 -6.65
CA LEU A 506 6.91 -36.83 -5.94
C LEU A 506 5.99 -35.85 -5.21
N ILE A 507 4.89 -35.45 -5.84
CA ILE A 507 4.03 -34.39 -5.35
C ILE A 507 3.06 -34.92 -4.28
N ASN A 508 3.05 -34.25 -3.13
CA ASN A 508 2.07 -34.46 -2.07
C ASN A 508 1.22 -33.20 -1.88
N ILE A 509 -0.04 -33.29 -2.23
CA ILE A 509 -0.98 -32.16 -2.18
C ILE A 509 -1.48 -31.81 -0.75
N ARG A 510 -1.30 -32.69 0.22
CA ARG A 510 -1.83 -32.53 1.59
C ARG A 510 -1.41 -31.23 2.27
N PRO A 511 -0.13 -30.75 2.19
CA PRO A 511 0.26 -29.49 2.80
C PRO A 511 -0.48 -28.29 2.26
N VAL A 512 -0.78 -28.24 0.97
CA VAL A 512 -1.50 -27.13 0.33
C VAL A 512 -2.98 -27.15 0.74
N THR A 513 -3.64 -28.28 0.62
CA THR A 513 -5.05 -28.41 1.01
C THR A 513 -5.26 -28.18 2.51
N ALA A 514 -4.31 -28.60 3.35
CA ALA A 514 -4.35 -28.34 4.79
C ALA A 514 -4.21 -26.83 5.10
N ALA A 515 -3.29 -26.11 4.45
CA ALA A 515 -3.11 -24.68 4.66
C ALA A 515 -4.37 -23.87 4.28
N ILE A 516 -5.03 -24.23 3.19
CA ILE A 516 -6.28 -23.58 2.76
C ILE A 516 -7.43 -23.89 3.71
N LYS A 517 -7.58 -25.16 4.15
CA LYS A 517 -8.59 -25.54 5.15
C LYS A 517 -8.35 -24.85 6.49
N GLU A 518 -7.11 -24.74 6.92
CA GLU A 518 -6.72 -24.02 8.14
C GLU A 518 -7.12 -22.55 8.06
N PHE A 519 -6.87 -21.89 6.93
CA PHE A 519 -7.25 -20.49 6.71
C PHE A 519 -8.75 -20.28 6.84
N PHE A 520 -9.56 -20.99 6.08
CA PHE A 520 -11.01 -20.81 6.12
C PHE A 520 -11.64 -21.23 7.45
N GLY A 521 -11.06 -22.22 8.14
CA GLY A 521 -11.60 -22.75 9.40
C GLY A 521 -11.16 -21.98 10.64
N SER A 522 -9.91 -21.51 10.68
CA SER A 522 -9.28 -21.03 11.92
C SER A 522 -8.78 -19.57 11.86
N SER A 523 -8.67 -18.97 10.66
CA SER A 523 -8.21 -17.57 10.57
C SER A 523 -9.22 -16.59 11.18
N PRO A 524 -8.77 -15.62 11.98
CA PRO A 524 -9.64 -14.57 12.51
C PRO A 524 -10.27 -13.69 11.42
N LEU A 525 -9.71 -13.69 10.20
CA LEU A 525 -10.21 -12.93 9.06
C LEU A 525 -11.29 -13.68 8.26
N SER A 526 -11.34 -15.00 8.35
CA SER A 526 -12.43 -15.79 7.78
C SER A 526 -13.55 -15.92 8.82
N GLN A 527 -14.57 -15.08 8.68
CA GLN A 527 -15.66 -14.97 9.64
C GLN A 527 -16.95 -15.58 9.07
N PHE A 528 -17.76 -16.11 9.96
CA PHE A 528 -19.13 -16.48 9.62
C PHE A 528 -19.90 -15.22 9.23
N MET A 529 -20.61 -15.24 8.10
CA MET A 529 -21.31 -14.06 7.61
C MET A 529 -22.44 -13.65 8.53
N ASP A 530 -22.52 -12.37 8.85
CA ASP A 530 -23.63 -11.77 9.57
C ASP A 530 -24.82 -11.65 8.60
N GLN A 531 -25.87 -12.45 8.81
CA GLN A 531 -27.04 -12.58 7.93
C GLN A 531 -28.35 -12.07 8.57
N THR A 532 -28.28 -11.19 9.54
CA THR A 532 -29.46 -10.61 10.20
C THR A 532 -30.37 -9.90 9.19
N ASN A 533 -29.77 -9.12 8.30
CA ASN A 533 -30.47 -8.41 7.22
C ASN A 533 -29.51 -8.17 6.03
N PRO A 534 -30.00 -7.77 4.84
CA PRO A 534 -29.12 -7.52 3.69
C PRO A 534 -28.06 -6.44 3.92
N LEU A 535 -28.35 -5.42 4.73
CA LEU A 535 -27.38 -4.38 5.07
C LEU A 535 -26.22 -4.94 5.92
N ALA A 536 -26.53 -5.83 6.86
CA ALA A 536 -25.51 -6.50 7.67
C ALA A 536 -24.55 -7.34 6.81
N GLU A 537 -25.10 -8.07 5.82
CA GLU A 537 -24.28 -8.83 4.85
C GLU A 537 -23.36 -7.90 4.04
N LEU A 538 -23.90 -6.81 3.50
CA LEU A 538 -23.15 -5.86 2.69
C LEU A 538 -22.04 -5.18 3.48
N THR A 539 -22.34 -4.71 4.68
CA THR A 539 -21.36 -4.04 5.55
C THR A 539 -20.27 -5.01 6.01
N HIS A 540 -20.61 -6.28 6.29
CA HIS A 540 -19.61 -7.30 6.63
C HIS A 540 -18.60 -7.52 5.50
N LYS A 541 -19.05 -7.52 4.24
CA LYS A 541 -18.17 -7.65 3.06
C LYS A 541 -17.26 -6.45 2.82
N ARG A 542 -17.63 -5.28 3.34
CA ARG A 542 -16.86 -4.03 3.26
C ARG A 542 -16.11 -3.67 4.55
N ARG A 543 -16.07 -4.57 5.51
CA ARG A 543 -15.35 -4.41 6.78
C ARG A 543 -13.85 -4.42 6.56
N LEU A 544 -13.15 -3.58 7.31
CA LEU A 544 -11.69 -3.47 7.34
C LEU A 544 -11.23 -3.78 8.76
N SER A 545 -10.35 -4.75 8.93
CA SER A 545 -9.83 -5.16 10.25
C SER A 545 -8.35 -4.87 10.36
N ALA A 546 -7.91 -4.20 11.41
CA ALA A 546 -6.49 -4.05 11.74
C ALA A 546 -5.92 -5.29 12.47
N LEU A 547 -6.79 -6.22 12.87
CA LEU A 547 -6.45 -7.43 13.62
C LEU A 547 -6.02 -8.57 12.69
N GLY A 548 -5.43 -9.62 13.24
CA GLY A 548 -5.10 -10.85 12.55
C GLY A 548 -3.61 -11.06 12.32
N PRO A 549 -3.23 -12.11 11.57
CA PRO A 549 -1.83 -12.45 11.32
C PRO A 549 -1.08 -11.32 10.60
N GLY A 550 0.05 -10.89 11.17
CA GLY A 550 0.82 -9.75 10.64
C GLY A 550 0.19 -8.37 10.88
N GLY A 551 -0.92 -8.29 11.61
CA GLY A 551 -1.57 -7.06 12.05
C GLY A 551 -1.38 -6.78 13.54
N LEU A 552 -2.25 -5.97 14.10
CA LEU A 552 -2.23 -5.57 15.51
C LEU A 552 -2.93 -6.61 16.39
N SER A 553 -2.55 -6.66 17.67
CA SER A 553 -3.31 -7.33 18.72
C SER A 553 -4.09 -6.29 19.53
N ARG A 554 -5.24 -6.67 20.06
CA ARG A 554 -6.11 -5.77 20.85
C ARG A 554 -5.38 -5.14 22.04
N GLU A 555 -4.54 -5.90 22.71
CA GLU A 555 -3.81 -5.49 23.90
C GLU A 555 -2.63 -4.55 23.61
N ARG A 556 -2.05 -4.67 22.40
CA ARG A 556 -0.89 -3.88 21.96
C ARG A 556 -1.25 -2.67 21.10
N ALA A 557 -2.53 -2.50 20.78
CA ALA A 557 -3.00 -1.37 20.01
C ALA A 557 -3.12 -0.13 20.88
N ASN A 558 -2.27 0.86 20.65
CA ASN A 558 -2.30 2.15 21.31
C ASN A 558 -3.56 2.95 20.94
N MET A 559 -3.83 4.03 21.68
CA MET A 559 -4.97 4.92 21.41
C MET A 559 -4.84 5.61 20.04
N GLU A 560 -3.64 5.98 19.63
CA GLU A 560 -3.35 6.68 18.37
C GLU A 560 -3.83 5.89 17.14
N VAL A 561 -3.64 4.57 17.12
CA VAL A 561 -4.09 3.68 16.02
C VAL A 561 -5.62 3.60 15.93
N ARG A 562 -6.34 3.90 17.02
CA ARG A 562 -7.80 3.86 17.12
C ARG A 562 -8.47 5.19 16.76
N ASP A 563 -7.69 6.26 16.68
CA ASP A 563 -8.18 7.59 16.35
C ASP A 563 -8.53 7.70 14.86
N VAL A 564 -9.36 8.70 14.55
CA VAL A 564 -9.68 9.06 13.17
C VAL A 564 -8.61 10.01 12.66
N HIS A 565 -7.85 9.56 11.68
CA HIS A 565 -6.83 10.35 11.01
C HIS A 565 -7.42 11.17 9.87
N TYR A 566 -6.84 12.34 9.54
CA TYR A 566 -7.36 13.19 8.45
C TYR A 566 -7.36 12.47 7.09
N SER A 567 -6.41 11.56 6.84
CA SER A 567 -6.33 10.75 5.62
C SER A 567 -7.48 9.76 5.43
N HIS A 568 -8.32 9.56 6.48
CA HIS A 568 -9.52 8.70 6.39
C HIS A 568 -10.63 9.33 5.56
N TYR A 569 -10.57 10.64 5.31
CA TYR A 569 -11.59 11.34 4.55
C TYR A 569 -11.78 10.72 3.15
N GLY A 570 -13.02 10.37 2.82
CA GLY A 570 -13.38 9.73 1.56
C GLY A 570 -12.91 8.28 1.39
N ARG A 571 -12.20 7.70 2.38
CA ARG A 571 -11.60 6.36 2.34
C ARG A 571 -12.17 5.41 3.39
N MET A 572 -12.15 5.82 4.63
CA MET A 572 -12.68 5.05 5.76
C MET A 572 -13.72 5.85 6.51
N CYS A 573 -14.84 5.23 6.86
CA CYS A 573 -15.91 5.91 7.60
C CYS A 573 -15.43 6.29 9.00
N PRO A 574 -15.54 7.57 9.41
CA PRO A 574 -15.13 8.01 10.73
C PRO A 574 -16.14 7.66 11.83
N ILE A 575 -17.36 7.23 11.46
CA ILE A 575 -18.49 7.01 12.36
C ILE A 575 -18.70 5.52 12.61
N GLU A 576 -18.75 4.70 11.58
CA GLU A 576 -19.07 3.27 11.71
C GLU A 576 -17.87 2.49 12.25
N THR A 577 -17.88 2.13 13.52
CA THR A 577 -16.92 1.27 14.21
C THR A 577 -17.63 0.53 15.34
N PRO A 578 -17.17 -0.67 15.74
CA PRO A 578 -17.74 -1.35 16.91
C PRO A 578 -17.49 -0.56 18.19
N GLU A 579 -18.38 -0.71 19.16
CA GLU A 579 -18.18 -0.22 20.52
C GLU A 579 -17.40 -1.25 21.34
N GLY A 580 -16.58 -0.80 22.30
CA GLY A 580 -15.84 -1.66 23.20
C GLY A 580 -14.38 -1.91 22.80
N PRO A 581 -13.79 -3.10 23.07
CA PRO A 581 -12.35 -3.35 22.90
C PRO A 581 -11.82 -3.23 21.47
N ASN A 582 -12.72 -3.35 20.47
CA ASN A 582 -12.37 -3.29 19.06
C ASN A 582 -12.57 -1.91 18.42
N ILE A 583 -12.91 -0.88 19.23
CA ILE A 583 -13.12 0.49 18.72
C ILE A 583 -11.88 0.96 17.95
N GLY A 584 -12.09 1.53 16.77
CA GLY A 584 -11.01 2.04 15.90
C GLY A 584 -10.15 0.97 15.22
N LEU A 585 -10.20 -0.30 15.67
CA LEU A 585 -9.45 -1.41 15.05
C LEU A 585 -10.25 -2.10 13.94
N ILE A 586 -11.56 -1.97 13.97
CA ILE A 586 -12.46 -2.43 12.92
C ILE A 586 -13.16 -1.21 12.37
N SER A 587 -13.03 -0.99 11.07
CA SER A 587 -13.60 0.13 10.35
C SER A 587 -14.31 -0.35 9.09
N TYR A 588 -14.92 0.55 8.35
CA TYR A 588 -15.66 0.24 7.14
C TYR A 588 -15.25 1.17 6.00
N LEU A 589 -15.19 0.60 4.80
CA LEU A 589 -14.84 1.34 3.59
C LEU A 589 -15.90 2.39 3.28
N ALA A 590 -15.48 3.61 2.93
CA ALA A 590 -16.36 4.68 2.51
C ALA A 590 -17.07 4.36 1.19
N THR A 591 -18.17 5.05 0.92
CA THR A 591 -19.10 4.71 -0.17
C THR A 591 -18.45 4.69 -1.55
N TYR A 592 -17.66 5.71 -1.89
CA TYR A 592 -17.02 5.86 -3.20
C TYR A 592 -15.56 5.40 -3.24
N ALA A 593 -15.01 4.92 -2.12
CA ALA A 593 -13.63 4.50 -2.02
C ALA A 593 -13.37 3.25 -2.88
N ARG A 594 -12.21 3.22 -3.52
CA ARG A 594 -11.68 2.10 -4.29
C ARG A 594 -10.34 1.67 -3.72
N ILE A 595 -9.89 0.48 -4.12
CA ILE A 595 -8.55 -0.02 -3.78
C ILE A 595 -7.76 -0.10 -5.07
N ASN A 596 -6.55 0.44 -5.05
CA ASN A 596 -5.64 0.38 -6.18
C ASN A 596 -4.88 -0.97 -6.24
N GLU A 597 -4.04 -1.12 -7.26
CA GLU A 597 -3.23 -2.32 -7.49
C GLU A 597 -2.24 -2.61 -6.34
N TYR A 598 -1.80 -1.56 -5.64
CA TYR A 598 -0.89 -1.66 -4.49
C TYR A 598 -1.60 -1.95 -3.16
N GLY A 599 -2.94 -1.93 -3.14
CA GLY A 599 -3.75 -2.13 -1.94
C GLY A 599 -4.03 -0.85 -1.14
N PHE A 600 -3.64 0.33 -1.62
CA PHE A 600 -4.00 1.61 -1.00
C PHE A 600 -5.43 2.01 -1.34
N ILE A 601 -6.08 2.70 -0.40
CA ILE A 601 -7.44 3.19 -0.59
C ILE A 601 -7.40 4.52 -1.33
N GLU A 602 -8.14 4.63 -2.41
CA GLU A 602 -8.29 5.83 -3.23
C GLU A 602 -9.67 6.44 -3.06
N ALA A 603 -9.71 7.77 -3.08
CA ALA A 603 -10.92 8.54 -3.09
C ALA A 603 -11.04 9.33 -4.40
N PRO A 604 -12.26 9.53 -4.93
CA PRO A 604 -12.49 10.27 -6.17
C PRO A 604 -12.64 11.76 -5.92
N PHE A 605 -12.04 12.56 -6.79
CA PHE A 605 -12.12 14.03 -6.77
C PHE A 605 -12.32 14.55 -8.20
N ARG A 606 -12.90 15.74 -8.31
CA ARG A 606 -13.07 16.46 -9.58
C ARG A 606 -12.00 17.51 -9.72
N LYS A 607 -11.35 17.55 -10.87
CA LYS A 607 -10.32 18.53 -11.18
C LYS A 607 -10.92 19.91 -11.44
N VAL A 608 -10.25 20.95 -10.98
CA VAL A 608 -10.56 22.35 -11.24
C VAL A 608 -9.51 22.92 -12.19
N ASP A 609 -9.98 23.61 -13.22
CA ASP A 609 -9.10 24.35 -14.12
C ASP A 609 -8.75 25.71 -13.50
N HIS A 610 -7.47 25.95 -13.24
CA HIS A 610 -6.98 27.18 -12.62
C HIS A 610 -7.21 28.43 -13.46
N GLU A 611 -7.16 28.34 -14.79
CA GLU A 611 -7.31 29.50 -15.66
C GLU A 611 -8.75 30.00 -15.71
N THR A 612 -9.71 29.07 -15.80
CA THR A 612 -11.12 29.40 -15.92
C THR A 612 -11.88 29.30 -14.60
N CYS A 613 -11.24 28.76 -13.55
CA CYS A 613 -11.86 28.42 -12.25
C CYS A 613 -13.09 27.51 -12.43
N ARG A 614 -13.07 26.69 -13.46
CA ARG A 614 -14.15 25.78 -13.83
C ARG A 614 -13.91 24.39 -13.26
N VAL A 615 -14.93 23.85 -12.64
CA VAL A 615 -14.95 22.46 -12.22
C VAL A 615 -15.18 21.57 -13.44
N THR A 616 -14.19 20.75 -13.78
CA THR A 616 -14.26 19.83 -14.92
C THR A 616 -15.11 18.59 -14.59
N ASP A 617 -15.49 17.84 -15.62
CA ASP A 617 -16.14 16.54 -15.44
C ASP A 617 -15.11 15.39 -15.30
N GLU A 618 -13.82 15.72 -15.32
CA GLU A 618 -12.74 14.78 -15.12
C GLU A 618 -12.67 14.35 -13.66
N ILE A 619 -12.73 13.04 -13.43
CA ILE A 619 -12.71 12.43 -12.10
C ILE A 619 -11.42 11.66 -11.94
N GLU A 620 -10.62 12.07 -10.99
CA GLU A 620 -9.38 11.41 -10.62
C GLU A 620 -9.51 10.68 -9.29
N TYR A 621 -9.00 9.45 -9.24
CA TYR A 621 -8.91 8.69 -8.00
C TYR A 621 -7.50 8.85 -7.42
N MET A 622 -7.41 9.37 -6.21
CA MET A 622 -6.14 9.67 -5.56
C MET A 622 -5.97 8.92 -4.24
N THR A 623 -4.75 8.45 -4.01
CA THR A 623 -4.31 7.96 -2.69
C THR A 623 -4.09 9.14 -1.73
N ALA A 624 -4.05 8.86 -0.43
CA ALA A 624 -3.94 9.91 0.58
C ALA A 624 -2.64 10.73 0.48
N ASP A 625 -1.55 10.11 0.10
CA ASP A 625 -0.24 10.76 -0.05
C ASP A 625 -0.13 11.62 -1.32
N VAL A 626 -0.95 11.37 -2.33
CA VAL A 626 -1.10 12.25 -3.50
C VAL A 626 -2.01 13.42 -3.17
N GLU A 627 -3.13 13.17 -2.48
CA GLU A 627 -4.07 14.22 -2.03
C GLU A 627 -3.40 15.29 -1.16
N ASP A 628 -2.42 14.90 -0.33
CA ASP A 628 -1.67 15.83 0.53
C ASP A 628 -0.92 16.93 -0.22
N GLN A 629 -0.73 16.80 -1.52
CA GLN A 629 -0.05 17.79 -2.35
C GLN A 629 -1.00 18.87 -2.88
N TYR A 630 -2.32 18.63 -2.81
CA TYR A 630 -3.34 19.46 -3.44
C TYR A 630 -4.27 20.13 -2.43
N ILE A 631 -4.88 21.21 -2.87
CA ILE A 631 -5.90 21.97 -2.14
C ILE A 631 -7.27 21.52 -2.63
N VAL A 632 -8.06 20.92 -1.75
CA VAL A 632 -9.33 20.28 -2.09
C VAL A 632 -10.51 21.06 -1.50
N GLY A 633 -11.42 21.53 -2.35
CA GLY A 633 -12.64 22.21 -1.98
C GLY A 633 -13.79 21.24 -1.63
N GLN A 634 -14.81 21.76 -0.96
CA GLN A 634 -15.98 20.98 -0.56
C GLN A 634 -16.97 20.81 -1.74
N ALA A 635 -17.67 19.67 -1.79
CA ALA A 635 -18.71 19.39 -2.78
C ALA A 635 -19.91 20.37 -2.73
N ALA A 636 -20.11 21.05 -1.61
CA ALA A 636 -21.25 21.97 -1.39
C ALA A 636 -21.01 23.39 -1.92
N GLU A 637 -19.81 23.69 -2.45
CA GLU A 637 -19.51 25.02 -3.00
C GLU A 637 -20.44 25.34 -4.19
N PRO A 638 -20.99 26.58 -4.24
CA PRO A 638 -21.88 26.97 -5.32
C PRO A 638 -21.11 27.10 -6.64
N VAL A 639 -21.63 26.43 -7.64
CA VAL A 639 -21.12 26.46 -9.01
C VAL A 639 -22.14 27.13 -9.92
N ASP A 640 -21.69 27.98 -10.84
CA ASP A 640 -22.51 28.68 -11.81
C ASP A 640 -23.00 27.72 -12.92
N GLU A 641 -23.91 28.20 -13.79
CA GLU A 641 -24.43 27.43 -14.94
C GLU A 641 -23.32 26.97 -15.91
N ASN A 642 -22.19 27.69 -15.94
CA ASN A 642 -21.02 27.38 -16.74
C ASN A 642 -20.03 26.41 -16.06
N GLY A 643 -20.29 25.99 -14.82
CA GLY A 643 -19.41 25.16 -14.04
C GLY A 643 -18.32 25.92 -13.27
N CYS A 644 -18.33 27.26 -13.25
CA CYS A 644 -17.33 28.06 -12.55
C CYS A 644 -17.70 28.27 -11.07
N LEU A 645 -16.68 28.33 -10.23
CA LEU A 645 -16.82 28.62 -8.80
C LEU A 645 -17.30 30.06 -8.58
N VAL A 646 -18.40 30.23 -7.85
CA VAL A 646 -19.05 31.55 -7.63
C VAL A 646 -18.33 32.36 -6.56
N ASN A 647 -17.94 31.72 -5.46
CA ASN A 647 -17.31 32.39 -4.33
C ASN A 647 -15.87 32.75 -4.66
N GLN A 648 -15.41 33.96 -4.32
CA GLN A 648 -14.03 34.38 -4.53
C GLN A 648 -13.09 33.72 -3.52
N ARG A 649 -13.55 33.50 -2.28
CA ARG A 649 -12.84 32.75 -1.26
C ARG A 649 -13.58 31.47 -0.92
N ILE A 650 -12.87 30.38 -0.89
CA ILE A 650 -13.41 29.03 -0.71
C ILE A 650 -12.70 28.39 0.47
N THR A 651 -13.50 27.74 1.31
CA THR A 651 -12.98 26.93 2.41
C THR A 651 -12.53 25.58 1.85
N CYS A 652 -11.24 25.33 1.87
CA CYS A 652 -10.61 24.11 1.37
C CYS A 652 -9.94 23.33 2.48
N ARG A 653 -9.62 22.10 2.17
CA ARG A 653 -8.85 21.17 2.97
C ARG A 653 -7.45 21.02 2.37
N HIS A 654 -6.43 21.18 3.18
CA HIS A 654 -5.05 20.84 2.83
C HIS A 654 -4.43 20.07 3.98
N ARG A 655 -4.15 18.79 3.79
CA ARG A 655 -3.75 17.85 4.85
C ARG A 655 -4.73 17.86 6.03
N ASP A 656 -4.26 18.18 7.24
CA ASP A 656 -5.04 18.27 8.48
C ASP A 656 -5.63 19.66 8.74
N GLU A 657 -5.26 20.66 7.93
CA GLU A 657 -5.70 22.05 8.10
C GLU A 657 -6.87 22.42 7.19
N ILE A 658 -7.73 23.29 7.70
CA ILE A 658 -8.74 23.97 6.90
C ILE A 658 -8.20 25.35 6.56
N VAL A 659 -8.05 25.61 5.27
CA VAL A 659 -7.54 26.86 4.74
C VAL A 659 -8.60 27.59 3.92
N GLU A 660 -8.67 28.91 4.04
CA GLU A 660 -9.42 29.73 3.09
C GLU A 660 -8.50 30.23 2.00
N VAL A 661 -8.77 29.82 0.77
CA VAL A 661 -7.97 30.16 -0.40
C VAL A 661 -8.82 30.87 -1.45
N ASP A 662 -8.18 31.63 -2.33
CA ASP A 662 -8.81 32.21 -3.50
C ASP A 662 -9.17 31.08 -4.49
N ARG A 663 -10.28 31.25 -5.24
CA ARG A 663 -10.80 30.22 -6.17
C ARG A 663 -9.78 29.73 -7.20
N ASP A 664 -8.79 30.57 -7.56
CA ASP A 664 -7.77 30.27 -8.55
C ASP A 664 -6.73 29.24 -8.04
N ARG A 665 -6.70 29.01 -6.72
CA ARG A 665 -5.78 28.08 -6.06
C ARG A 665 -6.37 26.72 -5.73
N VAL A 666 -7.63 26.50 -6.07
CA VAL A 666 -8.32 25.25 -5.78
C VAL A 666 -7.97 24.24 -6.87
N ASP A 667 -7.35 23.13 -6.49
CA ASP A 667 -6.94 22.10 -7.42
C ASP A 667 -8.06 21.11 -7.72
N TYR A 668 -8.77 20.67 -6.69
CA TYR A 668 -9.81 19.66 -6.78
C TYR A 668 -11.02 20.01 -5.91
N ILE A 669 -12.15 19.37 -6.22
CA ILE A 669 -13.39 19.45 -5.43
C ILE A 669 -13.91 18.03 -5.16
N ASP A 670 -14.45 17.82 -3.96
CA ASP A 670 -15.12 16.59 -3.58
C ASP A 670 -16.32 16.30 -4.51
N ILE A 671 -16.53 15.02 -4.82
CA ILE A 671 -17.64 14.60 -5.70
C ILE A 671 -18.99 14.73 -5.00
N SER A 672 -19.09 14.29 -3.76
CA SER A 672 -20.33 14.23 -3.00
C SER A 672 -20.06 14.33 -1.50
N PRO A 673 -20.94 14.97 -0.72
CA PRO A 673 -20.85 14.96 0.74
C PRO A 673 -20.93 13.55 1.35
N ARG A 674 -21.52 12.58 0.64
CA ARG A 674 -21.65 11.19 1.08
C ARG A 674 -20.34 10.39 0.98
N MET A 675 -19.34 10.92 0.28
CA MET A 675 -18.08 10.19 0.05
C MET A 675 -17.30 9.88 1.33
N MET A 676 -17.50 10.65 2.40
CA MET A 676 -16.75 10.46 3.64
C MET A 676 -17.32 9.38 4.57
N VAL A 677 -18.53 8.91 4.33
CA VAL A 677 -19.22 7.96 5.21
C VAL A 677 -19.42 6.61 4.54
N SER A 678 -19.61 5.56 5.36
CA SER A 678 -19.97 4.22 4.89
C SER A 678 -21.44 4.16 4.46
N ILE A 679 -21.83 3.05 3.85
CA ILE A 679 -23.19 2.82 3.35
C ILE A 679 -24.21 2.86 4.50
N ALA A 680 -23.94 2.15 5.61
CA ALA A 680 -24.84 2.14 6.75
C ALA A 680 -25.04 3.55 7.35
N THR A 681 -23.97 4.30 7.50
CA THR A 681 -24.01 5.68 8.01
C THR A 681 -24.73 6.62 7.04
N ALA A 682 -24.55 6.43 5.74
CA ALA A 682 -25.22 7.25 4.71
C ALA A 682 -26.74 7.02 4.67
N MET A 683 -27.25 5.95 5.25
CA MET A 683 -28.69 5.65 5.37
C MET A 683 -29.37 6.32 6.57
N ILE A 684 -28.63 7.01 7.45
CA ILE A 684 -29.19 7.73 8.59
C ILE A 684 -29.81 9.04 8.10
N PRO A 685 -31.14 9.24 8.21
CA PRO A 685 -31.77 10.50 7.83
C PRO A 685 -31.32 11.63 8.75
N PHE A 686 -31.09 12.82 8.17
CA PHE A 686 -30.66 14.01 8.91
C PHE A 686 -29.35 13.85 9.69
N LEU A 687 -28.47 12.98 9.21
CA LEU A 687 -27.15 12.69 9.82
C LEU A 687 -26.35 13.95 10.21
N PRO A 688 -26.32 15.06 9.41
CA PRO A 688 -25.60 16.28 9.78
C PRO A 688 -26.06 16.94 11.06
N ASN A 689 -27.29 16.66 11.51
CA ASN A 689 -27.88 17.22 12.74
C ASN A 689 -27.62 16.34 13.97
N ASP A 690 -27.11 15.12 13.77
CA ASP A 690 -26.87 14.17 14.84
C ASP A 690 -25.46 14.32 15.42
N ASP A 691 -25.31 14.05 16.72
CA ASP A 691 -24.00 13.89 17.33
C ASP A 691 -23.31 12.62 16.81
N ALA A 692 -22.00 12.69 16.57
CA ALA A 692 -21.22 11.57 16.03
C ALA A 692 -21.34 10.29 16.88
N ASN A 693 -21.38 10.42 18.21
CA ASN A 693 -21.55 9.27 19.11
C ASN A 693 -22.89 8.56 18.90
N ARG A 694 -23.97 9.33 18.66
CA ARG A 694 -25.30 8.76 18.40
C ARG A 694 -25.42 8.21 16.98
N ALA A 695 -24.77 8.82 16.01
CA ALA A 695 -24.66 8.29 14.65
C ALA A 695 -23.94 6.94 14.62
N LEU A 696 -22.87 6.76 15.41
CA LEU A 696 -22.16 5.48 15.57
C LEU A 696 -23.11 4.40 16.12
N MET A 697 -23.83 4.70 17.21
CA MET A 697 -24.81 3.76 17.76
C MET A 697 -25.91 3.42 16.74
N GLY A 698 -26.44 4.42 16.02
CA GLY A 698 -27.44 4.25 14.98
C GLY A 698 -26.97 3.36 13.83
N ALA A 699 -25.77 3.59 13.33
CA ALA A 699 -25.17 2.74 12.28
C ALA A 699 -25.01 1.28 12.74
N ASN A 700 -24.57 1.05 13.99
CA ASN A 700 -24.47 -0.29 14.57
C ASN A 700 -25.85 -0.95 14.74
N MET A 701 -26.87 -0.20 15.16
CA MET A 701 -28.22 -0.71 15.34
C MET A 701 -28.91 -1.08 14.03
N GLN A 702 -28.67 -0.37 12.92
CA GLN A 702 -29.21 -0.72 11.60
C GLN A 702 -28.83 -2.15 11.18
N ARG A 703 -27.63 -2.61 11.52
CA ARG A 703 -27.18 -3.98 11.22
C ARG A 703 -27.88 -5.06 12.04
N GLN A 704 -28.51 -4.70 13.14
CA GLN A 704 -29.22 -5.62 14.04
C GLN A 704 -30.74 -5.67 13.75
N ALA A 705 -31.21 -4.89 12.79
CA ALA A 705 -32.63 -4.83 12.43
C ALA A 705 -33.09 -6.18 11.84
N VAL A 706 -34.15 -6.74 12.41
CA VAL A 706 -34.75 -7.98 11.93
C VAL A 706 -35.73 -7.69 10.80
N PRO A 707 -35.64 -8.42 9.64
CA PRO A 707 -36.60 -8.27 8.55
C PRO A 707 -38.04 -8.60 9.00
N LEU A 708 -38.96 -7.70 8.67
CA LEU A 708 -40.37 -7.89 8.98
C LEU A 708 -41.07 -8.71 7.88
N LEU A 709 -42.12 -9.44 8.24
CA LEU A 709 -42.95 -10.24 7.30
C LEU A 709 -43.60 -9.31 6.25
N ARG A 710 -44.00 -8.11 6.66
CA ARG A 710 -44.54 -7.05 5.79
C ARG A 710 -43.72 -5.79 6.01
N PRO A 711 -42.63 -5.59 5.27
CA PRO A 711 -41.80 -4.40 5.41
C PRO A 711 -42.52 -3.19 4.80
N GLU A 712 -42.39 -2.02 5.45
CA GLU A 712 -42.81 -0.75 4.93
C GLU A 712 -41.63 0.13 4.56
N ALA A 713 -41.78 0.90 3.47
CA ALA A 713 -40.76 1.87 3.10
C ALA A 713 -40.76 3.04 4.11
N PRO A 714 -39.59 3.55 4.53
CA PRO A 714 -39.53 4.70 5.41
C PRO A 714 -40.15 5.97 4.74
N ILE A 715 -40.88 6.78 5.50
CA ILE A 715 -41.48 8.02 5.00
C ILE A 715 -40.42 8.99 4.54
N VAL A 716 -39.33 9.11 5.32
CA VAL A 716 -38.17 9.94 5.04
C VAL A 716 -36.99 9.03 4.83
N GLY A 717 -36.26 9.20 3.74
CA GLY A 717 -35.08 8.44 3.40
C GLY A 717 -33.96 9.30 2.85
N THR A 718 -32.77 8.71 2.67
CA THR A 718 -31.58 9.39 2.17
C THR A 718 -31.37 9.18 0.66
N GLY A 719 -32.09 8.24 0.06
CA GLY A 719 -31.90 7.83 -1.33
C GLY A 719 -30.80 6.78 -1.53
N MET A 720 -30.23 6.27 -0.46
CA MET A 720 -29.27 5.16 -0.46
C MET A 720 -29.94 3.80 -0.29
N GLU A 721 -31.17 3.78 0.19
CA GLU A 721 -31.97 2.58 0.50
C GLU A 721 -32.25 1.67 -0.70
#